data_a769d42105656cd14c831f1347aabb94
#
_entry.id   a769d42105656cd14c831f1347aabb94
#
_cell.length_a   1.000
_cell.length_b   1.000
_cell.length_c   1.000
_cell.angle_alpha   90.00
_cell.angle_beta   90.00
_cell.angle_gamma   90.00
#
_symmetry.space_group_name_H-M   'P 1'
#
loop_
_entity.id
_entity.type
_entity.pdbx_description
1 polymer ?
#
loop_
_entity_poly.entity_id
_entity_poly.type
_entity_poly.pdbx_seq_one_letter_code
_entity_poly.pdbx_strand_id
1 'polypeptide(L)'
;MFERLGRFVVHNPWKVIAGWVLATIAIVAFAPSLADVTNSDQANFLPSDYESVQAGEFAEQAFGRDTAASATIVVKRQDSQVLSGADQTAIGDLGKALDGAGIERVKAALTGEQFLSPNKKVQLVNVGLEGTPDDPKLLDAITKIRDTSSGQLDGSGLEYAVTGDVAMFADNADAFDTAFLIVGAATIVLIIGLLLLIYRSPVAAFLPVITVGLVSTIAPGLVAWLAQAFNFQVDQSVQIIMTIVLYGVGTDYIVFLLFRFRERLRAGDDPKTALATAVARVGEVIASAAAAIVIAFSALLLAVFGGFRSFGPGLSIAVVLMALAAVTLVPAVVSLVGTKVFWPSKSWQRTPKGSTFQRLGQFTGRRPGVVAVASGGVMVALALGMLGFNTDYDQSGQLPGDTESARGLDYMATGFPPGALSPTSVYVRADGGSLDPAALATYAGQLQDVPGVGGVMPGPTGPATVSEDGKTAKIDLLLDSSPSSNESLDLVDGPLRDVAHARAPDGTTAYVGGLTSAFADIRDANTRDLWVIFPVAGLLIALVLGLLLRSVVAPIYLMLVVVLNFFTTMGATVLAFQGIGDRPGVSFMLPMLVYLFVVAIGTDYNILMIARLREEAKLGNDPRTAADLAVEHGGPSVGAAGVILAGTFASMLLAGVSFLMEMGFAVSVGILVAAFVMSMFLVPSLTALLGRKAWWPGHADQPSTPQSEQRDPVRVG
;
A
#
# COMPACT_ATOMS: atom_id res chain seq x y z
N MET A 1 -11.51 14.07 -29.83
CA MET A 1 -10.25 13.28 -29.83
C MET A 1 -10.56 11.78 -29.82
N PHE A 2 -11.30 11.25 -28.88
CA PHE A 2 -11.58 9.83 -28.73
C PHE A 2 -12.39 9.19 -29.89
N GLU A 3 -13.24 9.95 -30.59
CA GLU A 3 -13.92 9.46 -31.78
C GLU A 3 -12.96 9.13 -32.93
N ARG A 4 -11.96 9.99 -33.14
CA ARG A 4 -10.91 9.73 -34.14
C ARG A 4 -10.03 8.53 -33.73
N LEU A 5 -9.68 8.46 -32.44
CA LEU A 5 -8.92 7.35 -31.87
C LEU A 5 -9.68 6.03 -32.02
N GLY A 6 -10.97 5.98 -31.63
CA GLY A 6 -11.80 4.78 -31.74
C GLY A 6 -11.93 4.29 -33.19
N ARG A 7 -12.16 5.21 -34.12
CA ARG A 7 -12.18 4.87 -35.56
C ARG A 7 -10.83 4.32 -36.04
N PHE A 8 -9.72 4.95 -35.67
CA PHE A 8 -8.39 4.49 -36.04
C PHE A 8 -8.10 3.08 -35.50
N VAL A 9 -8.33 2.84 -34.22
CA VAL A 9 -8.06 1.57 -33.54
C VAL A 9 -8.90 0.43 -34.14
N VAL A 10 -10.21 0.67 -34.34
CA VAL A 10 -11.14 -0.34 -34.89
C VAL A 10 -10.80 -0.70 -36.34
N HIS A 11 -10.24 0.24 -37.12
CA HIS A 11 -9.87 -0.04 -38.52
C HIS A 11 -8.41 -0.54 -38.70
N ASN A 12 -7.54 -0.33 -37.71
CA ASN A 12 -6.13 -0.76 -37.75
C ASN A 12 -5.73 -1.63 -36.53
N PRO A 13 -6.50 -2.67 -36.17
CA PRO A 13 -6.28 -3.41 -34.93
C PRO A 13 -4.89 -4.06 -34.85
N TRP A 14 -4.40 -4.64 -35.95
CA TRP A 14 -3.11 -5.28 -36.01
C TRP A 14 -1.94 -4.32 -35.77
N LYS A 15 -2.03 -3.07 -36.25
CA LYS A 15 -0.98 -2.07 -36.00
C LYS A 15 -0.91 -1.70 -34.52
N VAL A 16 -2.08 -1.57 -33.86
CA VAL A 16 -2.17 -1.26 -32.43
C VAL A 16 -1.63 -2.41 -31.60
N ILE A 17 -2.03 -3.65 -31.89
CA ILE A 17 -1.55 -4.83 -31.16
C ILE A 17 -0.03 -4.99 -31.38
N ALA A 18 0.46 -4.85 -32.60
CA ALA A 18 1.90 -4.91 -32.88
C ALA A 18 2.67 -3.82 -32.13
N GLY A 19 2.13 -2.59 -32.03
CA GLY A 19 2.74 -1.52 -31.24
C GLY A 19 2.87 -1.87 -29.77
N TRP A 20 1.83 -2.45 -29.16
CA TRP A 20 1.88 -2.91 -27.76
C TRP A 20 2.87 -4.06 -27.57
N VAL A 21 2.88 -5.06 -28.44
CA VAL A 21 3.83 -6.19 -28.37
C VAL A 21 5.27 -5.70 -28.53
N LEU A 22 5.54 -4.80 -29.47
CA LEU A 22 6.87 -4.22 -29.65
C LEU A 22 7.31 -3.39 -28.43
N ALA A 23 6.39 -2.60 -27.85
CA ALA A 23 6.66 -1.87 -26.62
C ALA A 23 7.00 -2.84 -25.46
N THR A 24 6.24 -3.93 -25.31
CA THR A 24 6.52 -4.96 -24.30
C THR A 24 7.91 -5.58 -24.51
N ILE A 25 8.22 -5.99 -25.73
CA ILE A 25 9.53 -6.58 -26.04
C ILE A 25 10.66 -5.58 -25.74
N ALA A 26 10.49 -4.33 -26.13
CA ALA A 26 11.49 -3.29 -25.88
C ALA A 26 11.71 -3.06 -24.37
N ILE A 27 10.64 -2.97 -23.59
CA ILE A 27 10.75 -2.79 -22.14
C ILE A 27 11.41 -4.02 -21.50
N VAL A 28 10.95 -5.24 -21.80
CA VAL A 28 11.54 -6.48 -21.23
C VAL A 28 13.02 -6.64 -21.60
N ALA A 29 13.42 -6.20 -22.82
CA ALA A 29 14.81 -6.34 -23.28
C ALA A 29 15.76 -5.28 -22.69
N PHE A 30 15.28 -4.07 -22.39
CA PHE A 30 16.14 -2.93 -22.08
C PHE A 30 15.89 -2.29 -20.72
N ALA A 31 14.77 -2.55 -20.06
CA ALA A 31 14.49 -1.98 -18.76
C ALA A 31 15.28 -2.74 -17.66
N PRO A 32 15.76 -2.01 -16.63
CA PRO A 32 16.31 -2.65 -15.44
C PRO A 32 15.23 -3.43 -14.68
N SER A 33 15.67 -4.36 -13.83
CA SER A 33 14.74 -5.04 -12.92
C SER A 33 14.21 -4.06 -11.87
N LEU A 34 12.93 -4.17 -11.51
CA LEU A 34 12.39 -3.41 -10.40
C LEU A 34 13.08 -3.80 -9.07
N ALA A 35 13.46 -5.06 -8.93
CA ALA A 35 14.19 -5.56 -7.77
C ALA A 35 15.52 -4.82 -7.51
N ASP A 36 16.20 -4.35 -8.57
CA ASP A 36 17.47 -3.63 -8.46
C ASP A 36 17.34 -2.24 -7.78
N VAL A 37 16.12 -1.72 -7.69
CA VAL A 37 15.80 -0.40 -7.11
C VAL A 37 14.82 -0.49 -5.93
N THR A 38 14.48 -1.71 -5.51
CA THR A 38 13.56 -1.96 -4.40
C THR A 38 14.32 -2.05 -3.08
N ASN A 39 13.73 -1.47 -2.02
CA ASN A 39 14.25 -1.55 -0.66
C ASN A 39 13.09 -1.91 0.29
N SER A 40 13.38 -2.71 1.31
CA SER A 40 12.43 -3.11 2.36
C SER A 40 12.71 -2.47 3.71
N ASP A 41 13.90 -1.86 3.89
CA ASP A 41 14.23 -1.15 5.12
C ASP A 41 13.60 0.24 5.14
N GLN A 42 12.64 0.44 6.04
CA GLN A 42 11.89 1.68 6.15
C GLN A 42 12.78 2.88 6.55
N ALA A 43 13.86 2.65 7.31
CA ALA A 43 14.76 3.71 7.73
C ALA A 43 15.48 4.38 6.54
N ASN A 44 15.75 3.63 5.46
CA ASN A 44 16.38 4.13 4.25
C ASN A 44 15.51 5.13 3.45
N PHE A 45 14.24 5.27 3.81
CA PHE A 45 13.33 6.21 3.18
C PHE A 45 13.24 7.57 3.91
N LEU A 46 13.96 7.75 5.01
CA LEU A 46 14.06 9.04 5.70
C LEU A 46 15.06 9.97 5.01
N PRO A 47 14.79 11.28 4.97
CA PRO A 47 15.79 12.28 4.58
C PRO A 47 16.98 12.34 5.53
N SER A 48 18.13 12.78 5.03
CA SER A 48 19.40 12.84 5.78
C SER A 48 19.43 13.86 6.93
N ASP A 49 18.45 14.75 7.02
CA ASP A 49 18.32 15.73 8.10
C ASP A 49 17.65 15.18 9.37
N TYR A 50 17.09 13.96 9.30
CA TYR A 50 16.52 13.32 10.48
C TYR A 50 17.62 12.75 11.41
N GLU A 51 17.37 12.82 12.71
CA GLU A 51 18.37 12.48 13.74
C GLU A 51 18.81 11.02 13.68
N SER A 52 17.88 10.09 13.46
CA SER A 52 18.22 8.68 13.34
C SER A 52 19.14 8.38 12.15
N VAL A 53 18.99 9.13 11.04
CA VAL A 53 19.86 9.01 9.86
C VAL A 53 21.26 9.57 10.17
N GLN A 54 21.33 10.74 10.82
CA GLN A 54 22.61 11.33 11.24
C GLN A 54 23.33 10.43 12.25
N ALA A 55 22.61 9.82 13.19
CA ALA A 55 23.17 8.83 14.11
C ALA A 55 23.72 7.61 13.36
N GLY A 56 23.00 7.13 12.33
CA GLY A 56 23.45 6.06 11.45
C GLY A 56 24.73 6.40 10.69
N GLU A 57 24.84 7.65 10.15
CA GLU A 57 26.06 8.12 9.50
C GLU A 57 27.25 8.19 10.49
N PHE A 58 27.02 8.60 11.74
CA PHE A 58 28.05 8.57 12.78
C PHE A 58 28.51 7.14 13.06
N ALA A 59 27.57 6.20 13.18
CA ALA A 59 27.85 4.79 13.37
C ALA A 59 28.71 4.23 12.24
N GLU A 60 28.30 4.48 10.99
CA GLU A 60 29.00 3.99 9.81
C GLU A 60 30.44 4.54 9.70
N GLN A 61 30.61 5.83 9.94
CA GLN A 61 31.93 6.47 9.88
C GLN A 61 32.87 5.98 10.97
N ALA A 62 32.33 5.71 12.19
CA ALA A 62 33.14 5.36 13.35
C ALA A 62 33.43 3.85 13.50
N PHE A 63 32.47 3.02 13.14
CA PHE A 63 32.50 1.57 13.38
C PHE A 63 32.50 0.76 12.06
N GLY A 64 32.34 1.42 10.89
CA GLY A 64 32.32 0.79 9.56
C GLY A 64 30.98 0.16 9.21
N ARG A 65 30.74 -0.02 7.91
CA ARG A 65 29.53 -0.72 7.39
C ARG A 65 29.52 -2.21 7.70
N ASP A 66 30.69 -2.81 7.86
CA ASP A 66 30.86 -4.26 7.91
C ASP A 66 30.51 -4.91 9.25
N THR A 67 30.04 -4.15 10.25
CA THR A 67 29.77 -4.66 11.60
C THR A 67 28.27 -4.70 11.92
N ALA A 68 27.39 -4.28 11.00
CA ALA A 68 25.98 -4.10 11.28
C ALA A 68 25.11 -5.34 11.00
N ALA A 69 25.51 -6.22 10.06
CA ALA A 69 24.72 -7.40 9.74
C ALA A 69 24.94 -8.52 10.74
N SER A 70 23.86 -9.03 11.30
CA SER A 70 23.91 -10.13 12.26
C SER A 70 22.72 -11.07 12.13
N ALA A 71 22.95 -12.32 12.55
CA ALA A 71 21.89 -13.28 12.82
C ALA A 71 22.05 -13.79 14.25
N THR A 72 20.94 -14.03 14.92
CA THR A 72 20.91 -14.52 16.29
C THR A 72 20.11 -15.82 16.36
N ILE A 73 20.74 -16.89 16.80
CA ILE A 73 20.03 -18.14 17.07
C ILE A 73 19.61 -18.10 18.54
N VAL A 74 18.34 -18.15 18.78
CA VAL A 74 17.73 -18.18 20.12
C VAL A 74 17.39 -19.60 20.48
N VAL A 75 17.99 -20.12 21.56
CA VAL A 75 17.82 -21.51 21.98
C VAL A 75 17.21 -21.57 23.39
N LYS A 76 16.19 -22.39 23.56
CA LYS A 76 15.52 -22.69 24.85
C LYS A 76 15.18 -24.17 24.93
N ARG A 77 14.79 -24.63 26.13
CA ARG A 77 14.26 -26.00 26.28
C ARG A 77 12.78 -26.09 25.87
N GLN A 78 12.38 -27.23 25.30
CA GLN A 78 10.97 -27.52 24.95
C GLN A 78 10.04 -27.46 26.17
N ASP A 79 10.55 -27.89 27.36
CA ASP A 79 9.80 -27.89 28.60
C ASP A 79 9.82 -26.53 29.34
N SER A 80 10.40 -25.49 28.74
CA SER A 80 10.57 -24.15 29.31
C SER A 80 11.31 -24.07 30.65
N GLN A 81 12.07 -25.12 31.00
CA GLN A 81 12.94 -25.17 32.20
C GLN A 81 14.25 -24.43 31.95
N VAL A 82 15.01 -24.25 33.01
CA VAL A 82 16.37 -23.68 32.99
C VAL A 82 17.31 -24.56 32.17
N LEU A 83 18.13 -23.96 31.32
CA LEU A 83 19.16 -24.68 30.54
C LEU A 83 20.17 -25.37 31.45
N SER A 84 20.34 -26.67 31.26
CA SER A 84 21.35 -27.48 31.97
C SER A 84 22.74 -27.21 31.40
N GLY A 85 23.78 -27.66 32.11
CA GLY A 85 25.18 -27.63 31.62
C GLY A 85 25.35 -28.43 30.31
N ALA A 86 24.60 -29.53 30.11
CA ALA A 86 24.63 -30.29 28.87
C ALA A 86 24.00 -29.50 27.71
N ASP A 87 22.89 -28.80 27.96
CA ASP A 87 22.25 -27.93 26.96
C ASP A 87 23.19 -26.79 26.54
N GLN A 88 23.88 -26.12 27.50
CA GLN A 88 24.84 -25.06 27.21
C GLN A 88 26.04 -25.60 26.42
N THR A 89 26.48 -26.85 26.67
CA THR A 89 27.53 -27.49 25.88
C THR A 89 27.08 -27.73 24.45
N ALA A 90 25.85 -28.25 24.23
CA ALA A 90 25.29 -28.44 22.89
C ALA A 90 25.18 -27.12 22.12
N ILE A 91 24.79 -26.03 22.80
CA ILE A 91 24.73 -24.68 22.20
C ILE A 91 26.14 -24.15 21.86
N GLY A 92 27.13 -24.44 22.72
CA GLY A 92 28.54 -24.13 22.45
C GLY A 92 29.09 -24.92 21.25
N ASP A 93 28.68 -26.16 21.07
CA ASP A 93 29.09 -26.98 19.92
C ASP A 93 28.40 -26.52 18.64
N LEU A 94 27.16 -26.00 18.69
CA LEU A 94 26.55 -25.31 17.58
C LEU A 94 27.37 -24.09 17.12
N GLY A 95 27.82 -23.25 18.06
CA GLY A 95 28.68 -22.11 17.72
C GLY A 95 29.97 -22.54 16.98
N LYS A 96 30.65 -23.58 17.47
CA LYS A 96 31.84 -24.16 16.81
C LYS A 96 31.48 -24.77 15.43
N ALA A 97 30.34 -25.41 15.29
CA ALA A 97 29.91 -25.98 14.03
C ALA A 97 29.66 -24.91 12.97
N LEU A 98 29.05 -23.78 13.35
CA LEU A 98 28.84 -22.62 12.47
C LEU A 98 30.18 -22.00 12.05
N ASP A 99 31.14 -21.83 12.97
CA ASP A 99 32.48 -21.33 12.64
C ASP A 99 33.23 -22.27 11.70
N GLY A 100 33.04 -23.60 11.88
CA GLY A 100 33.69 -24.62 11.07
C GLY A 100 32.97 -24.93 9.73
N ALA A 101 31.74 -24.49 9.54
CA ALA A 101 30.95 -24.82 8.37
C ALA A 101 31.39 -24.12 7.07
N GLY A 102 32.26 -23.11 7.17
CA GLY A 102 32.75 -22.39 5.98
C GLY A 102 31.65 -21.65 5.22
N ILE A 103 30.61 -21.19 5.91
CA ILE A 103 29.50 -20.43 5.32
C ILE A 103 30.03 -19.08 4.83
N GLU A 104 29.83 -18.79 3.56
CA GLU A 104 30.25 -17.52 2.95
C GLU A 104 29.62 -16.35 3.73
N ARG A 105 30.40 -15.32 4.05
CA ARG A 105 30.00 -14.11 4.80
C ARG A 105 29.84 -14.28 6.32
N VAL A 106 29.94 -15.48 6.88
CA VAL A 106 30.01 -15.65 8.35
C VAL A 106 31.42 -15.31 8.84
N LYS A 107 31.49 -14.35 9.77
CA LYS A 107 32.78 -13.93 10.43
C LYS A 107 33.08 -14.78 11.64
N ALA A 108 32.12 -14.90 12.53
CA ALA A 108 32.25 -15.65 13.77
C ALA A 108 30.87 -15.95 14.38
N ALA A 109 30.75 -17.07 15.08
CA ALA A 109 29.58 -17.41 15.88
C ALA A 109 29.93 -17.33 17.36
N LEU A 110 29.37 -16.36 18.08
CA LEU A 110 29.69 -16.09 19.47
C LEU A 110 28.60 -16.58 20.41
N THR A 111 28.95 -17.38 21.41
CA THR A 111 28.05 -17.83 22.47
C THR A 111 28.82 -18.00 23.77
N GLY A 112 28.12 -18.20 24.89
CA GLY A 112 28.74 -18.37 26.21
C GLY A 112 27.87 -17.81 27.31
N GLU A 113 28.45 -17.72 28.55
CA GLU A 113 27.71 -17.24 29.71
C GLU A 113 27.17 -15.80 29.55
N GLN A 114 27.85 -14.94 28.83
CA GLN A 114 27.42 -13.56 28.56
C GLN A 114 26.17 -13.49 27.66
N PHE A 115 25.86 -14.55 26.93
CA PHE A 115 24.69 -14.66 26.07
C PHE A 115 23.57 -15.49 26.71
N LEU A 116 23.72 -15.87 27.98
CA LEU A 116 22.71 -16.55 28.76
C LEU A 116 21.75 -15.54 29.40
N SER A 117 20.46 -15.74 29.26
CA SER A 117 19.45 -14.86 29.85
C SER A 117 19.55 -14.81 31.38
N PRO A 118 19.12 -13.70 32.03
CA PRO A 118 19.12 -13.57 33.50
C PRO A 118 18.39 -14.70 34.23
N ASN A 119 17.30 -15.21 33.65
CA ASN A 119 16.52 -16.34 34.18
C ASN A 119 17.07 -17.71 33.73
N LYS A 120 18.18 -17.74 32.99
CA LYS A 120 18.86 -18.94 32.47
C LYS A 120 18.01 -19.88 31.63
N LYS A 121 16.92 -19.41 31.07
CA LYS A 121 15.99 -20.20 30.22
C LYS A 121 16.31 -20.12 28.74
N VAL A 122 17.01 -19.07 28.32
CA VAL A 122 17.33 -18.78 26.92
C VAL A 122 18.81 -18.50 26.80
N GLN A 123 19.45 -19.03 25.76
CA GLN A 123 20.82 -18.68 25.39
C GLN A 123 20.91 -18.30 23.93
N LEU A 124 21.69 -17.29 23.61
CA LEU A 124 21.86 -16.77 22.27
C LEU A 124 23.17 -17.30 21.66
N VAL A 125 23.14 -17.52 20.34
CA VAL A 125 24.33 -17.63 19.50
C VAL A 125 24.30 -16.51 18.50
N ASN A 126 25.16 -15.51 18.67
CA ASN A 126 25.26 -14.37 17.77
C ASN A 126 26.22 -14.69 16.63
N VAL A 127 25.72 -14.62 15.39
CA VAL A 127 26.51 -14.85 14.19
C VAL A 127 26.76 -13.52 13.50
N GLY A 128 28.01 -13.06 13.55
CA GLY A 128 28.44 -11.86 12.82
C GLY A 128 28.55 -12.15 11.34
N LEU A 129 27.92 -11.30 10.52
CA LEU A 129 27.87 -11.41 9.07
C LEU A 129 28.58 -10.22 8.40
N GLU A 130 29.14 -10.44 7.21
CA GLU A 130 29.81 -9.42 6.43
C GLU A 130 28.97 -8.99 5.24
N GLY A 131 28.46 -7.75 5.28
CA GLY A 131 27.62 -7.16 4.23
C GLY A 131 26.44 -6.40 4.80
N THR A 132 25.53 -5.99 3.94
CA THR A 132 24.27 -5.36 4.31
C THR A 132 23.14 -6.40 4.36
N PRO A 133 22.11 -6.24 5.18
CA PRO A 133 21.03 -7.24 5.32
C PRO A 133 20.33 -7.64 4.01
N ASP A 134 20.37 -6.79 3.01
CA ASP A 134 19.77 -6.97 1.67
C ASP A 134 20.71 -7.69 0.66
N ASP A 135 21.94 -8.05 1.05
CA ASP A 135 22.85 -8.80 0.16
C ASP A 135 22.28 -10.21 -0.09
N PRO A 136 22.01 -10.62 -1.35
CA PRO A 136 21.53 -11.97 -1.68
C PRO A 136 22.38 -13.10 -1.10
N LYS A 137 23.69 -12.89 -0.94
CA LYS A 137 24.59 -13.88 -0.35
C LYS A 137 24.33 -14.08 1.15
N LEU A 138 23.83 -13.07 1.84
CA LEU A 138 23.43 -13.19 3.24
C LEU A 138 22.15 -13.99 3.39
N LEU A 139 21.22 -13.90 2.44
CA LEU A 139 20.02 -14.74 2.45
C LEU A 139 20.39 -16.23 2.30
N ASP A 140 21.36 -16.55 1.43
CA ASP A 140 21.91 -17.90 1.31
C ASP A 140 22.62 -18.33 2.61
N ALA A 141 23.33 -17.41 3.27
CA ALA A 141 23.98 -17.69 4.54
C ALA A 141 22.98 -18.02 5.65
N ILE A 142 21.86 -17.28 5.75
CA ILE A 142 20.78 -17.57 6.71
C ILE A 142 20.22 -18.99 6.48
N THR A 143 19.97 -19.38 5.25
CA THR A 143 19.50 -20.75 4.94
C THR A 143 20.47 -21.79 5.45
N LYS A 144 21.79 -21.61 5.21
CA LYS A 144 22.82 -22.54 5.70
C LYS A 144 22.98 -22.51 7.23
N ILE A 145 22.80 -21.37 7.88
CA ILE A 145 22.77 -21.24 9.34
C ILE A 145 21.61 -22.04 9.91
N ARG A 146 20.42 -21.95 9.31
CA ARG A 146 19.24 -22.73 9.69
C ARG A 146 19.48 -24.23 9.53
N ASP A 147 20.01 -24.66 8.38
CA ASP A 147 20.36 -26.07 8.11
C ASP A 147 21.40 -26.60 9.10
N THR A 148 22.42 -25.81 9.44
CA THR A 148 23.44 -26.21 10.42
C THR A 148 22.85 -26.31 11.81
N SER A 149 21.96 -25.38 12.19
CA SER A 149 21.28 -25.38 13.49
C SER A 149 20.36 -26.59 13.63
N SER A 150 19.60 -26.95 12.59
CA SER A 150 18.77 -28.15 12.59
C SER A 150 19.61 -29.41 12.71
N GLY A 151 20.68 -29.51 11.95
CA GLY A 151 21.59 -30.68 12.01
C GLY A 151 22.24 -30.90 13.39
N GLN A 152 22.39 -29.85 14.18
CA GLN A 152 23.04 -29.93 15.51
C GLN A 152 22.04 -30.07 16.66
N LEU A 153 20.86 -29.44 16.58
CA LEU A 153 19.94 -29.34 17.71
C LEU A 153 18.69 -30.21 17.60
N ASP A 154 18.34 -30.73 16.39
CA ASP A 154 17.18 -31.59 16.23
C ASP A 154 17.31 -32.89 17.07
N GLY A 155 16.26 -33.16 17.84
CA GLY A 155 16.21 -34.34 18.72
C GLY A 155 16.96 -34.15 20.05
N SER A 156 17.57 -33.01 20.33
CA SER A 156 18.25 -32.70 21.58
C SER A 156 17.33 -32.36 22.76
N GLY A 157 16.02 -32.13 22.50
CA GLY A 157 15.05 -31.58 23.47
C GLY A 157 15.13 -30.06 23.62
N LEU A 158 15.93 -29.41 22.76
CA LEU A 158 15.99 -27.95 22.62
C LEU A 158 15.07 -27.47 21.49
N GLU A 159 14.52 -26.30 21.67
CA GLU A 159 13.86 -25.51 20.62
C GLU A 159 14.80 -24.36 20.25
N TYR A 160 14.87 -24.07 18.98
CA TYR A 160 15.70 -22.97 18.48
C TYR A 160 14.94 -22.22 17.37
N ALA A 161 15.36 -21.00 17.13
CA ALA A 161 14.91 -20.20 16.00
C ALA A 161 15.97 -19.17 15.63
N VAL A 162 16.18 -18.96 14.35
CA VAL A 162 17.11 -17.97 13.81
C VAL A 162 16.38 -16.65 13.58
N THR A 163 16.83 -15.59 14.22
CA THR A 163 16.30 -14.22 14.14
C THR A 163 17.43 -13.20 13.96
N GLY A 164 17.18 -11.92 14.17
CA GLY A 164 18.13 -10.83 13.91
C GLY A 164 17.91 -10.20 12.53
N ASP A 165 18.63 -9.13 12.24
CA ASP A 165 18.34 -8.24 11.12
C ASP A 165 18.29 -8.97 9.76
N VAL A 166 19.29 -9.82 9.48
CA VAL A 166 19.36 -10.56 8.19
C VAL A 166 18.29 -11.65 8.10
N ALA A 167 18.00 -12.35 9.21
CA ALA A 167 16.97 -13.39 9.20
C ALA A 167 15.57 -12.79 9.07
N MET A 168 15.31 -11.67 9.73
CA MET A 168 14.05 -10.94 9.58
C MET A 168 13.88 -10.40 8.16
N PHE A 169 14.96 -9.90 7.55
CA PHE A 169 14.95 -9.47 6.16
C PHE A 169 14.65 -10.64 5.21
N ALA A 170 15.29 -11.79 5.42
CA ALA A 170 15.06 -12.99 4.61
C ALA A 170 13.59 -13.45 4.70
N ASP A 171 13.06 -13.56 5.91
CA ASP A 171 11.67 -13.99 6.13
C ASP A 171 10.66 -12.96 5.57
N ASN A 172 10.98 -11.67 5.64
CA ASN A 172 10.19 -10.62 5.04
C ASN A 172 10.15 -10.74 3.51
N ALA A 173 11.31 -10.91 2.87
CA ALA A 173 11.40 -11.10 1.42
C ALA A 173 10.61 -12.33 0.97
N ASP A 174 10.78 -13.47 1.63
CA ASP A 174 10.04 -14.71 1.35
C ASP A 174 8.52 -14.56 1.55
N ALA A 175 8.10 -13.84 2.61
CA ALA A 175 6.70 -13.56 2.88
C ALA A 175 6.07 -12.69 1.77
N PHE A 176 6.77 -11.66 1.31
CA PHE A 176 6.30 -10.82 0.20
C PHE A 176 6.26 -11.56 -1.13
N ASP A 177 7.25 -12.41 -1.44
CA ASP A 177 7.25 -13.23 -2.65
C ASP A 177 6.09 -14.24 -2.64
N THR A 178 5.86 -14.89 -1.51
CA THR A 178 4.73 -15.80 -1.31
C THR A 178 3.39 -15.05 -1.42
N ALA A 179 3.28 -13.87 -0.79
CA ALA A 179 2.11 -13.02 -0.89
C ALA A 179 1.84 -12.62 -2.34
N PHE A 180 2.88 -12.23 -3.11
CA PHE A 180 2.74 -11.87 -4.51
C PHE A 180 2.14 -12.99 -5.35
N LEU A 181 2.60 -14.23 -5.15
CA LEU A 181 2.09 -15.41 -5.87
C LEU A 181 0.66 -15.76 -5.48
N ILE A 182 0.35 -15.80 -4.17
CA ILE A 182 -0.98 -16.15 -3.65
C ILE A 182 -2.00 -15.09 -4.05
N VAL A 183 -1.71 -13.82 -3.80
CA VAL A 183 -2.60 -12.69 -4.11
C VAL A 183 -2.80 -12.55 -5.61
N GLY A 184 -1.73 -12.70 -6.40
CA GLY A 184 -1.80 -12.67 -7.87
C GLY A 184 -2.70 -13.78 -8.43
N ALA A 185 -2.51 -15.02 -7.98
CA ALA A 185 -3.34 -16.16 -8.39
C ALA A 185 -4.80 -15.97 -7.96
N ALA A 186 -5.04 -15.59 -6.70
CA ALA A 186 -6.38 -15.34 -6.16
C ALA A 186 -7.09 -14.22 -6.93
N THR A 187 -6.40 -13.13 -7.24
CA THR A 187 -6.91 -12.01 -8.04
C THR A 187 -7.38 -12.49 -9.42
N ILE A 188 -6.55 -13.24 -10.13
CA ILE A 188 -6.88 -13.76 -11.46
C ILE A 188 -8.10 -14.69 -11.41
N VAL A 189 -8.12 -15.64 -10.47
CA VAL A 189 -9.24 -16.58 -10.28
C VAL A 189 -10.53 -15.82 -9.97
N LEU A 190 -10.47 -14.84 -9.08
CA LEU A 190 -11.61 -14.02 -8.67
C LEU A 190 -12.14 -13.18 -9.84
N ILE A 191 -11.27 -12.48 -10.58
CA ILE A 191 -11.67 -11.68 -11.75
C ILE A 191 -12.34 -12.57 -12.80
N ILE A 192 -11.73 -13.69 -13.15
CA ILE A 192 -12.32 -14.64 -14.12
C ILE A 192 -13.66 -15.13 -13.61
N GLY A 193 -13.77 -15.55 -12.35
CA GLY A 193 -15.02 -16.02 -11.76
C GLY A 193 -16.12 -14.97 -11.78
N LEU A 194 -15.85 -13.75 -11.36
CA LEU A 194 -16.82 -12.65 -11.36
C LEU A 194 -17.23 -12.25 -12.78
N LEU A 195 -16.30 -12.16 -13.71
CA LEU A 195 -16.60 -11.82 -15.10
C LEU A 195 -17.39 -12.93 -15.80
N LEU A 196 -17.10 -14.21 -15.50
CA LEU A 196 -17.91 -15.33 -15.97
C LEU A 196 -19.35 -15.24 -15.44
N LEU A 197 -19.53 -14.86 -14.18
CA LEU A 197 -20.86 -14.67 -13.59
C LEU A 197 -21.63 -13.54 -14.25
N ILE A 198 -20.95 -12.39 -14.50
CA ILE A 198 -21.56 -11.16 -15.05
C ILE A 198 -21.84 -11.29 -16.54
N TYR A 199 -20.84 -11.70 -17.33
CA TYR A 199 -20.96 -11.76 -18.80
C TYR A 199 -21.42 -13.11 -19.32
N ARG A 200 -21.21 -14.17 -18.54
CA ARG A 200 -21.46 -15.58 -18.96
C ARG A 200 -20.74 -15.89 -20.26
N SER A 201 -19.51 -15.39 -20.38
CA SER A 201 -18.65 -15.52 -21.55
C SER A 201 -17.20 -15.70 -21.12
N PRO A 202 -16.53 -16.81 -21.49
CA PRO A 202 -15.12 -17.00 -21.27
C PRO A 202 -14.27 -15.92 -21.96
N VAL A 203 -14.61 -15.57 -23.20
CA VAL A 203 -13.84 -14.58 -23.97
C VAL A 203 -13.83 -13.22 -23.27
N ALA A 204 -15.00 -12.76 -22.78
CA ALA A 204 -15.09 -11.52 -22.01
C ALA A 204 -14.35 -11.60 -20.66
N ALA A 205 -14.30 -12.80 -20.06
CA ALA A 205 -13.61 -13.00 -18.77
C ALA A 205 -12.07 -13.00 -18.92
N PHE A 206 -11.53 -13.63 -19.96
CA PHE A 206 -10.09 -13.69 -20.17
C PHE A 206 -9.51 -12.40 -20.79
N LEU A 207 -10.30 -11.59 -21.45
CA LEU A 207 -9.84 -10.36 -22.13
C LEU A 207 -9.13 -9.40 -21.17
N PRO A 208 -9.67 -9.04 -19.98
CA PRO A 208 -8.95 -8.22 -19.00
C PRO A 208 -7.67 -8.90 -18.51
N VAL A 209 -7.72 -10.18 -18.17
CA VAL A 209 -6.54 -10.90 -17.64
C VAL A 209 -5.37 -10.87 -18.60
N ILE A 210 -5.61 -11.11 -19.91
CA ILE A 210 -4.59 -11.07 -20.94
C ILE A 210 -4.08 -9.63 -21.13
N THR A 211 -4.98 -8.65 -21.16
CA THR A 211 -4.60 -7.24 -21.35
C THR A 211 -3.76 -6.73 -20.18
N VAL A 212 -4.22 -7.00 -18.96
CA VAL A 212 -3.51 -6.58 -17.75
C VAL A 212 -2.19 -7.35 -17.62
N GLY A 213 -2.16 -8.65 -17.93
CA GLY A 213 -0.94 -9.45 -17.96
C GLY A 213 0.12 -8.85 -18.87
N LEU A 214 -0.24 -8.35 -20.05
CA LEU A 214 0.69 -7.64 -20.94
C LEU A 214 1.16 -6.32 -20.32
N VAL A 215 0.29 -5.54 -19.73
CA VAL A 215 0.62 -4.24 -19.10
C VAL A 215 1.48 -4.44 -17.86
N SER A 216 1.25 -5.49 -17.07
CA SER A 216 2.03 -5.79 -15.86
C SER A 216 3.46 -6.23 -16.15
N THR A 217 3.80 -6.58 -17.38
CA THR A 217 5.21 -6.76 -17.79
C THR A 217 5.90 -5.44 -18.16
N ILE A 218 5.13 -4.41 -18.53
CA ILE A 218 5.65 -3.09 -18.93
C ILE A 218 5.83 -2.17 -17.72
N ALA A 219 4.86 -2.14 -16.82
CA ALA A 219 4.80 -1.16 -15.74
C ALA A 219 6.02 -1.21 -14.80
N PRO A 220 6.47 -2.38 -14.30
CA PRO A 220 7.66 -2.46 -13.43
C PRO A 220 8.92 -1.91 -14.09
N GLY A 221 9.15 -2.21 -15.36
CA GLY A 221 10.31 -1.71 -16.08
C GLY A 221 10.31 -0.19 -16.26
N LEU A 222 9.15 0.42 -16.49
CA LEU A 222 9.05 1.88 -16.56
C LEU A 222 9.28 2.53 -15.18
N VAL A 223 8.80 1.91 -14.11
CA VAL A 223 9.05 2.39 -12.74
C VAL A 223 10.53 2.29 -12.42
N ALA A 224 11.18 1.18 -12.75
CA ALA A 224 12.62 0.99 -12.53
C ALA A 224 13.46 2.02 -13.31
N TRP A 225 13.13 2.31 -14.57
CA TRP A 225 13.80 3.38 -15.32
C TRP A 225 13.63 4.76 -14.67
N LEU A 226 12.42 5.05 -14.18
CA LEU A 226 12.16 6.31 -13.50
C LEU A 226 12.94 6.41 -12.20
N ALA A 227 12.98 5.32 -11.43
CA ALA A 227 13.72 5.23 -10.18
C ALA A 227 15.22 5.48 -10.40
N GLN A 228 15.82 4.86 -11.41
CA GLN A 228 17.20 5.10 -11.77
C GLN A 228 17.44 6.53 -12.29
N ALA A 229 16.55 7.06 -13.14
CA ALA A 229 16.70 8.39 -13.72
C ALA A 229 16.63 9.51 -12.67
N PHE A 230 15.85 9.33 -11.62
CA PHE A 230 15.65 10.30 -10.54
C PHE A 230 16.32 9.89 -9.22
N ASN A 231 17.07 8.79 -9.22
CA ASN A 231 17.84 8.27 -8.09
C ASN A 231 17.00 8.15 -6.80
N PHE A 232 15.85 7.44 -6.87
CA PHE A 232 15.04 7.09 -5.71
C PHE A 232 14.84 5.59 -5.60
N GLN A 233 14.63 5.12 -4.37
CA GLN A 233 14.32 3.73 -4.07
C GLN A 233 12.80 3.51 -4.07
N VAL A 234 12.37 2.29 -4.33
CA VAL A 234 10.99 1.86 -4.38
C VAL A 234 10.72 0.91 -3.20
N ASP A 235 9.63 1.16 -2.47
CA ASP A 235 9.20 0.26 -1.39
C ASP A 235 8.77 -1.11 -1.97
N GLN A 236 9.11 -2.20 -1.29
CA GLN A 236 8.84 -3.57 -1.71
C GLN A 236 7.34 -3.83 -1.96
N SER A 237 6.44 -3.23 -1.19
CA SER A 237 4.98 -3.40 -1.34
C SER A 237 4.41 -2.75 -2.61
N VAL A 238 5.14 -1.81 -3.23
CA VAL A 238 4.71 -1.14 -4.47
C VAL A 238 4.42 -2.14 -5.59
N GLN A 239 5.21 -3.20 -5.74
CA GLN A 239 5.02 -4.20 -6.79
C GLN A 239 3.68 -4.93 -6.66
N ILE A 240 3.33 -5.36 -5.44
CA ILE A 240 2.07 -6.07 -5.18
C ILE A 240 0.89 -5.14 -5.38
N ILE A 241 0.94 -3.96 -4.77
CA ILE A 241 -0.13 -2.96 -4.83
C ILE A 241 -0.34 -2.48 -6.27
N MET A 242 0.73 -2.20 -7.01
CA MET A 242 0.68 -1.82 -8.42
C MET A 242 0.02 -2.91 -9.27
N THR A 243 0.36 -4.19 -9.03
CA THR A 243 -0.25 -5.32 -9.75
C THR A 243 -1.75 -5.40 -9.48
N ILE A 244 -2.18 -5.22 -8.23
CA ILE A 244 -3.60 -5.23 -7.86
C ILE A 244 -4.34 -4.04 -8.48
N VAL A 245 -3.74 -2.87 -8.49
CA VAL A 245 -4.29 -1.67 -9.17
C VAL A 245 -4.44 -1.91 -10.66
N LEU A 246 -3.44 -2.49 -11.31
CA LEU A 246 -3.50 -2.86 -12.73
C LEU A 246 -4.68 -3.80 -13.01
N TYR A 247 -4.82 -4.87 -12.22
CA TYR A 247 -5.92 -5.82 -12.38
C TYR A 247 -7.27 -5.21 -12.03
N GLY A 248 -7.36 -4.45 -10.94
CA GLY A 248 -8.60 -3.86 -10.46
C GLY A 248 -9.11 -2.75 -11.37
N VAL A 249 -8.37 -1.64 -11.47
CA VAL A 249 -8.74 -0.47 -12.28
C VAL A 249 -8.79 -0.83 -13.76
N GLY A 250 -7.86 -1.69 -14.21
CA GLY A 250 -7.84 -2.16 -15.60
C GLY A 250 -9.09 -2.95 -15.97
N THR A 251 -9.52 -3.84 -15.10
CA THR A 251 -10.75 -4.61 -15.32
C THR A 251 -11.97 -3.69 -15.34
N ASP A 252 -12.05 -2.69 -14.46
CA ASP A 252 -13.12 -1.71 -14.44
C ASP A 252 -13.26 -0.95 -15.78
N TYR A 253 -12.17 -0.44 -16.31
CA TYR A 253 -12.18 0.27 -17.60
C TYR A 253 -12.65 -0.63 -18.74
N ILE A 254 -12.21 -1.89 -18.74
CA ILE A 254 -12.64 -2.88 -19.75
C ILE A 254 -14.11 -3.23 -19.58
N VAL A 255 -14.57 -3.39 -18.36
CA VAL A 255 -15.97 -3.67 -18.03
C VAL A 255 -16.87 -2.54 -18.53
N PHE A 256 -16.53 -1.28 -18.27
CA PHE A 256 -17.28 -0.12 -18.76
C PHE A 256 -17.34 -0.09 -20.29
N LEU A 257 -16.23 -0.36 -20.96
CA LEU A 257 -16.19 -0.42 -22.42
C LEU A 257 -17.12 -1.53 -22.96
N LEU A 258 -17.05 -2.73 -22.40
CA LEU A 258 -17.88 -3.86 -22.82
C LEU A 258 -19.37 -3.63 -22.51
N PHE A 259 -19.72 -2.98 -21.38
CA PHE A 259 -21.11 -2.60 -21.10
C PHE A 259 -21.64 -1.63 -22.15
N ARG A 260 -20.87 -0.60 -22.51
CA ARG A 260 -21.28 0.39 -23.52
C ARG A 260 -21.33 -0.21 -24.92
N PHE A 261 -20.38 -1.08 -25.26
CA PHE A 261 -20.38 -1.83 -26.52
C PHE A 261 -21.67 -2.67 -26.64
N ARG A 262 -22.03 -3.41 -25.58
CA ARG A 262 -23.26 -4.20 -25.53
C ARG A 262 -24.53 -3.34 -25.65
N GLU A 263 -24.55 -2.16 -25.03
CA GLU A 263 -25.65 -1.21 -25.13
C GLU A 263 -25.86 -0.74 -26.59
N ARG A 264 -24.78 -0.40 -27.31
CA ARG A 264 -24.84 0.03 -28.71
C ARG A 264 -25.25 -1.09 -29.65
N LEU A 265 -24.79 -2.31 -29.43
CA LEU A 265 -25.24 -3.48 -30.18
C LEU A 265 -26.75 -3.70 -30.02
N ARG A 266 -27.32 -3.49 -28.81
CA ARG A 266 -28.77 -3.57 -28.55
C ARG A 266 -29.55 -2.46 -29.27
N ALA A 267 -28.94 -1.30 -29.46
CA ALA A 267 -29.52 -0.21 -30.21
C ALA A 267 -29.56 -0.45 -31.75
N GLY A 268 -28.94 -1.55 -32.22
CA GLY A 268 -28.93 -1.96 -33.61
C GLY A 268 -27.71 -1.52 -34.43
N ASP A 269 -26.68 -0.92 -33.79
CA ASP A 269 -25.45 -0.54 -34.50
C ASP A 269 -24.69 -1.79 -34.98
N ASP A 270 -24.02 -1.70 -36.13
CA ASP A 270 -23.08 -2.72 -36.56
C ASP A 270 -21.88 -2.81 -35.59
N PRO A 271 -21.22 -3.96 -35.45
CA PRO A 271 -20.22 -4.17 -34.42
C PRO A 271 -19.06 -3.16 -34.44
N LYS A 272 -18.57 -2.73 -35.60
CA LYS A 272 -17.47 -1.76 -35.71
C LYS A 272 -17.89 -0.36 -35.29
N THR A 273 -19.07 0.09 -35.76
CA THR A 273 -19.63 1.38 -35.37
C THR A 273 -20.01 1.41 -33.89
N ALA A 274 -20.60 0.32 -33.37
CA ALA A 274 -20.92 0.16 -31.96
C ALA A 274 -19.67 0.30 -31.09
N LEU A 275 -18.55 -0.36 -31.49
CA LEU A 275 -17.30 -0.29 -30.74
C LEU A 275 -16.65 1.08 -30.84
N ALA A 276 -16.58 1.69 -32.02
CA ALA A 276 -16.01 3.03 -32.21
C ALA A 276 -16.78 4.08 -31.36
N THR A 277 -18.12 3.98 -31.35
CA THR A 277 -18.97 4.85 -30.53
C THR A 277 -18.79 4.59 -29.03
N ALA A 278 -18.62 3.32 -28.63
CA ALA A 278 -18.33 2.96 -27.24
C ALA A 278 -17.01 3.59 -26.79
N VAL A 279 -15.93 3.45 -27.57
CA VAL A 279 -14.63 4.08 -27.29
C VAL A 279 -14.74 5.60 -27.23
N ALA A 280 -15.49 6.24 -28.11
CA ALA A 280 -15.67 7.69 -28.10
C ALA A 280 -16.31 8.19 -26.79
N ARG A 281 -17.32 7.49 -26.29
CA ARG A 281 -18.06 7.88 -25.09
C ARG A 281 -17.37 7.47 -23.79
N VAL A 282 -16.87 6.23 -23.72
CA VAL A 282 -16.22 5.72 -22.51
C VAL A 282 -14.81 6.26 -22.38
N GLY A 283 -14.11 6.54 -23.49
CA GLY A 283 -12.77 7.08 -23.48
C GLY A 283 -12.64 8.44 -22.76
N GLU A 284 -13.67 9.30 -22.87
CA GLU A 284 -13.73 10.57 -22.12
C GLU A 284 -13.84 10.31 -20.61
N VAL A 285 -14.64 9.31 -20.23
CA VAL A 285 -14.84 8.94 -18.82
C VAL A 285 -13.57 8.29 -18.27
N ILE A 286 -12.98 7.31 -18.98
CA ILE A 286 -11.73 6.66 -18.58
C ILE A 286 -10.60 7.69 -18.43
N ALA A 287 -10.45 8.62 -19.37
CA ALA A 287 -9.40 9.62 -19.32
C ALA A 287 -9.57 10.57 -18.13
N SER A 288 -10.81 10.99 -17.82
CA SER A 288 -11.07 11.84 -16.65
C SER A 288 -10.87 11.11 -15.33
N ALA A 289 -11.29 9.85 -15.24
CA ALA A 289 -11.08 8.97 -14.11
C ALA A 289 -9.58 8.73 -13.88
N ALA A 290 -8.86 8.30 -14.91
CA ALA A 290 -7.42 8.08 -14.84
C ALA A 290 -6.67 9.36 -14.46
N ALA A 291 -7.04 10.52 -15.00
CA ALA A 291 -6.43 11.79 -14.64
C ALA A 291 -6.63 12.11 -13.15
N ALA A 292 -7.84 11.88 -12.60
CA ALA A 292 -8.12 12.11 -11.19
C ALA A 292 -7.27 11.18 -10.29
N ILE A 293 -7.16 9.90 -10.65
CA ILE A 293 -6.35 8.90 -9.92
C ILE A 293 -4.86 9.27 -9.98
N VAL A 294 -4.34 9.60 -11.17
CA VAL A 294 -2.95 10.01 -11.36
C VAL A 294 -2.63 11.27 -10.55
N ILE A 295 -3.52 12.25 -10.53
CA ILE A 295 -3.35 13.47 -9.73
C ILE A 295 -3.34 13.14 -8.23
N ALA A 296 -4.22 12.24 -7.77
CA ALA A 296 -4.23 11.79 -6.39
C ALA A 296 -2.91 11.13 -6.00
N PHE A 297 -2.43 10.16 -6.79
CA PHE A 297 -1.17 9.46 -6.51
C PHE A 297 0.05 10.38 -6.70
N SER A 298 -0.01 11.35 -7.62
CA SER A 298 1.08 12.32 -7.79
C SER A 298 1.22 13.25 -6.57
N ALA A 299 0.18 13.41 -5.74
CA ALA A 299 0.30 14.16 -4.49
C ALA A 299 1.30 13.50 -3.51
N LEU A 300 1.55 12.18 -3.62
CA LEU A 300 2.59 11.48 -2.85
C LEU A 300 4.01 11.97 -3.15
N LEU A 301 4.25 12.62 -4.28
CA LEU A 301 5.55 13.25 -4.56
C LEU A 301 5.89 14.38 -3.58
N LEU A 302 4.91 14.90 -2.85
CA LEU A 302 5.09 15.90 -1.79
C LEU A 302 5.48 15.28 -0.44
N ALA A 303 5.46 13.94 -0.34
CA ALA A 303 5.84 13.24 0.87
C ALA A 303 7.31 13.48 1.22
N VAL A 304 7.58 13.69 2.49
CA VAL A 304 8.94 13.70 3.05
C VAL A 304 9.41 12.26 3.24
N PHE A 305 8.53 11.38 3.73
CA PHE A 305 8.84 9.97 3.83
C PHE A 305 8.94 9.33 2.44
N GLY A 306 10.13 8.90 2.08
CA GLY A 306 10.43 8.33 0.75
C GLY A 306 9.61 7.09 0.41
N GLY A 307 9.24 6.30 1.43
CA GLY A 307 8.34 5.16 1.26
C GLY A 307 7.04 5.57 0.56
N PHE A 308 6.33 6.58 1.07
CA PHE A 308 5.13 7.10 0.42
C PHE A 308 5.41 7.70 -0.95
N ARG A 309 6.51 8.45 -1.07
CA ARG A 309 6.90 9.09 -2.33
C ARG A 309 7.10 8.06 -3.46
N SER A 310 7.56 6.85 -3.13
CA SER A 310 7.80 5.77 -4.09
C SER A 310 6.51 5.23 -4.73
N PHE A 311 5.37 5.25 -4.02
CA PHE A 311 4.07 4.81 -4.56
C PHE A 311 3.53 5.74 -5.65
N GLY A 312 3.81 7.04 -5.57
CA GLY A 312 3.28 8.03 -6.50
C GLY A 312 3.54 7.69 -7.97
N PRO A 313 4.80 7.59 -8.40
CA PRO A 313 5.16 7.22 -9.77
C PRO A 313 4.67 5.83 -10.17
N GLY A 314 4.84 4.83 -9.29
CA GLY A 314 4.46 3.44 -9.56
C GLY A 314 2.98 3.30 -9.91
N LEU A 315 2.11 3.80 -9.03
CA LEU A 315 0.67 3.72 -9.22
C LEU A 315 0.16 4.63 -10.35
N SER A 316 0.77 5.81 -10.54
CA SER A 316 0.44 6.71 -11.65
C SER A 316 0.75 6.08 -13.00
N ILE A 317 1.92 5.45 -13.18
CA ILE A 317 2.30 4.74 -14.40
C ILE A 317 1.33 3.59 -14.67
N ALA A 318 0.99 2.80 -13.65
CA ALA A 318 0.04 1.70 -13.76
C ALA A 318 -1.30 2.17 -14.32
N VAL A 319 -1.87 3.23 -13.76
CA VAL A 319 -3.17 3.79 -14.17
C VAL A 319 -3.12 4.37 -15.57
N VAL A 320 -2.07 5.12 -15.93
CA VAL A 320 -1.89 5.67 -17.28
C VAL A 320 -1.80 4.56 -18.32
N LEU A 321 -0.98 3.54 -18.07
CA LEU A 321 -0.84 2.40 -18.98
C LEU A 321 -2.16 1.66 -19.16
N MET A 322 -2.91 1.44 -18.07
CA MET A 322 -4.21 0.78 -18.16
C MET A 322 -5.25 1.61 -18.88
N ALA A 323 -5.31 2.91 -18.66
CA ALA A 323 -6.18 3.81 -19.41
C ALA A 323 -5.86 3.77 -20.90
N LEU A 324 -4.57 3.81 -21.27
CA LEU A 324 -4.12 3.69 -22.65
C LEU A 324 -4.51 2.33 -23.26
N ALA A 325 -4.28 1.23 -22.54
CA ALA A 325 -4.63 -0.11 -22.98
C ALA A 325 -6.17 -0.25 -23.17
N ALA A 326 -6.96 0.28 -22.26
CA ALA A 326 -8.42 0.22 -22.31
C ALA A 326 -9.02 0.97 -23.52
N VAL A 327 -8.39 2.07 -23.97
CA VAL A 327 -8.89 2.84 -25.13
C VAL A 327 -8.19 2.47 -26.46
N THR A 328 -7.15 1.64 -26.42
CA THR A 328 -6.38 1.24 -27.62
C THR A 328 -6.31 -0.28 -27.79
N LEU A 329 -5.61 -1.00 -26.92
CA LEU A 329 -5.37 -2.43 -27.03
C LEU A 329 -6.70 -3.23 -26.96
N VAL A 330 -7.52 -2.95 -25.96
CA VAL A 330 -8.79 -3.66 -25.75
C VAL A 330 -9.73 -3.49 -26.94
N PRO A 331 -10.02 -2.27 -27.45
CA PRO A 331 -10.85 -2.12 -28.62
C PRO A 331 -10.24 -2.76 -29.87
N ALA A 332 -8.92 -2.76 -30.03
CA ALA A 332 -8.26 -3.46 -31.13
C ALA A 332 -8.56 -4.97 -31.10
N VAL A 333 -8.38 -5.61 -29.94
CA VAL A 333 -8.71 -7.03 -29.76
C VAL A 333 -10.19 -7.30 -29.95
N VAL A 334 -11.07 -6.49 -29.34
CA VAL A 334 -12.55 -6.64 -29.50
C VAL A 334 -12.99 -6.44 -30.94
N SER A 335 -12.34 -5.57 -31.73
CA SER A 335 -12.67 -5.37 -33.14
C SER A 335 -12.40 -6.60 -34.00
N LEU A 336 -11.41 -7.43 -33.65
CA LEU A 336 -11.09 -8.71 -34.33
C LEU A 336 -12.06 -9.82 -33.90
N VAL A 337 -12.44 -9.87 -32.63
CA VAL A 337 -13.33 -10.89 -32.09
C VAL A 337 -14.81 -10.58 -32.37
N GLY A 338 -15.18 -9.30 -32.47
CA GLY A 338 -16.52 -8.82 -32.72
C GLY A 338 -17.52 -9.24 -31.62
N THR A 339 -18.73 -9.61 -32.02
CA THR A 339 -19.77 -10.07 -31.07
C THR A 339 -19.46 -11.39 -30.38
N LYS A 340 -18.45 -12.15 -30.88
CA LYS A 340 -17.97 -13.39 -30.24
C LYS A 340 -17.37 -13.13 -28.86
N VAL A 341 -17.03 -11.88 -28.51
CA VAL A 341 -16.59 -11.51 -27.14
C VAL A 341 -17.65 -11.90 -26.09
N PHE A 342 -18.90 -12.00 -26.45
CA PHE A 342 -19.98 -12.42 -25.54
C PHE A 342 -20.36 -13.90 -25.69
N TRP A 343 -19.65 -14.71 -26.50
CA TRP A 343 -19.93 -16.14 -26.66
C TRP A 343 -19.70 -16.92 -25.34
N PRO A 344 -20.56 -17.88 -24.98
CA PRO A 344 -21.75 -18.38 -25.67
C PRO A 344 -23.04 -17.61 -25.32
N SER A 345 -22.96 -16.56 -24.49
CA SER A 345 -24.12 -15.80 -24.01
C SER A 345 -24.80 -15.00 -25.14
N LYS A 346 -26.14 -15.14 -25.25
CA LYS A 346 -26.97 -14.29 -26.10
C LYS A 346 -27.64 -13.16 -25.31
N SER A 347 -27.22 -12.88 -24.10
CA SER A 347 -27.81 -11.88 -23.21
C SER A 347 -27.69 -10.44 -23.76
N TRP A 348 -26.73 -10.22 -24.65
CA TRP A 348 -26.56 -8.93 -25.35
C TRP A 348 -27.70 -8.59 -26.31
N GLN A 349 -28.48 -9.59 -26.74
CA GLN A 349 -29.65 -9.41 -27.63
C GLN A 349 -30.96 -9.14 -26.88
N ARG A 350 -30.94 -9.34 -25.54
CA ARG A 350 -32.19 -9.21 -24.73
C ARG A 350 -32.18 -7.90 -23.96
N THR A 351 -33.33 -7.19 -23.96
CA THR A 351 -33.55 -6.06 -23.06
C THR A 351 -33.81 -6.57 -21.62
N PRO A 352 -33.17 -6.03 -20.61
CA PRO A 352 -33.46 -6.40 -19.22
C PRO A 352 -34.88 -6.05 -18.86
N LYS A 353 -35.67 -6.98 -18.30
CA LYS A 353 -37.00 -6.69 -17.76
C LYS A 353 -36.88 -6.55 -16.22
N GLY A 354 -37.37 -5.42 -15.68
CA GLY A 354 -37.60 -5.18 -14.24
C GLY A 354 -36.36 -5.46 -13.37
N SER A 355 -35.37 -4.58 -13.36
CA SER A 355 -34.15 -4.79 -12.62
C SER A 355 -34.34 -4.44 -11.12
N THR A 356 -33.57 -5.11 -10.24
CA THR A 356 -33.44 -4.72 -8.82
C THR A 356 -33.05 -3.25 -8.69
N PHE A 357 -32.22 -2.75 -9.59
CA PHE A 357 -31.79 -1.36 -9.64
C PHE A 357 -32.93 -0.38 -9.95
N GLN A 358 -33.94 -0.79 -10.69
CA GLN A 358 -35.14 0.01 -10.89
C GLN A 358 -35.89 0.24 -9.56
N ARG A 359 -36.04 -0.80 -8.74
CA ARG A 359 -36.68 -0.65 -7.42
C ARG A 359 -35.85 0.22 -6.48
N LEU A 360 -34.53 0.06 -6.51
CA LEU A 360 -33.60 0.87 -5.72
C LEU A 360 -33.65 2.34 -6.15
N GLY A 361 -33.66 2.63 -7.46
CA GLY A 361 -33.79 3.97 -8.01
C GLY A 361 -35.10 4.63 -7.59
N GLN A 362 -36.23 3.90 -7.76
CA GLN A 362 -37.54 4.39 -7.32
C GLN A 362 -37.58 4.72 -5.81
N PHE A 363 -36.95 3.90 -4.98
CA PHE A 363 -36.88 4.18 -3.54
C PHE A 363 -36.06 5.45 -3.25
N THR A 364 -34.90 5.59 -3.92
CA THR A 364 -34.02 6.75 -3.79
C THR A 364 -34.68 8.04 -4.26
N GLY A 365 -35.36 8.01 -5.44
CA GLY A 365 -36.06 9.17 -6.00
C GLY A 365 -37.28 9.59 -5.19
N ARG A 366 -38.05 8.63 -4.67
CA ARG A 366 -39.29 8.92 -3.91
C ARG A 366 -39.03 9.48 -2.50
N ARG A 367 -37.98 9.04 -1.81
CA ARG A 367 -37.66 9.40 -0.41
C ARG A 367 -36.22 9.83 -0.21
N PRO A 368 -35.71 10.83 -0.96
CA PRO A 368 -34.29 11.16 -0.95
C PRO A 368 -33.78 11.58 0.43
N GLY A 369 -34.58 12.26 1.26
CA GLY A 369 -34.19 12.65 2.61
C GLY A 369 -33.95 11.45 3.54
N VAL A 370 -34.85 10.46 3.49
CA VAL A 370 -34.74 9.23 4.30
C VAL A 370 -33.52 8.42 3.86
N VAL A 371 -33.32 8.29 2.55
CA VAL A 371 -32.19 7.55 2.00
C VAL A 371 -30.87 8.22 2.36
N ALA A 372 -30.78 9.56 2.23
CA ALA A 372 -29.57 10.31 2.61
C ALA A 372 -29.24 10.16 4.10
N VAL A 373 -30.24 10.26 4.97
CA VAL A 373 -30.02 10.11 6.43
C VAL A 373 -29.65 8.67 6.79
N ALA A 374 -30.32 7.67 6.19
CA ALA A 374 -30.01 6.27 6.47
C ALA A 374 -28.62 5.88 5.98
N SER A 375 -28.28 6.20 4.71
CA SER A 375 -26.96 5.87 4.15
C SER A 375 -25.83 6.66 4.82
N GLY A 376 -26.01 7.96 5.04
CA GLY A 376 -25.05 8.78 5.78
C GLY A 376 -24.93 8.33 7.24
N GLY A 377 -26.04 7.94 7.90
CA GLY A 377 -26.04 7.44 9.27
C GLY A 377 -25.24 6.13 9.43
N VAL A 378 -25.38 5.20 8.50
CA VAL A 378 -24.58 3.96 8.48
C VAL A 378 -23.09 4.30 8.32
N MET A 379 -22.76 5.22 7.40
CA MET A 379 -21.38 5.65 7.21
C MET A 379 -20.79 6.32 8.46
N VAL A 380 -21.56 7.20 9.11
CA VAL A 380 -21.13 7.84 10.36
C VAL A 380 -20.98 6.81 11.49
N ALA A 381 -21.89 5.85 11.61
CA ALA A 381 -21.81 4.80 12.63
C ALA A 381 -20.52 3.97 12.50
N LEU A 382 -20.14 3.59 11.29
CA LEU A 382 -18.87 2.92 11.03
C LEU A 382 -17.67 3.84 11.28
N ALA A 383 -17.77 5.12 10.89
CA ALA A 383 -16.72 6.11 11.11
C ALA A 383 -16.40 6.33 12.60
N LEU A 384 -17.36 6.11 13.51
CA LEU A 384 -17.12 6.17 14.96
C LEU A 384 -16.12 5.12 15.44
N GLY A 385 -15.92 4.02 14.68
CA GLY A 385 -14.86 3.06 14.96
C GLY A 385 -13.45 3.68 14.93
N MET A 386 -13.26 4.80 14.21
CA MET A 386 -12.01 5.55 14.20
C MET A 386 -11.60 6.13 15.57
N LEU A 387 -12.54 6.24 16.52
CA LEU A 387 -12.23 6.71 17.89
C LEU A 387 -11.32 5.74 18.65
N GLY A 388 -11.27 4.48 18.26
CA GLY A 388 -10.34 3.48 18.81
C GLY A 388 -9.05 3.33 18.00
N PHE A 389 -8.79 4.22 17.03
CA PHE A 389 -7.62 4.11 16.16
C PHE A 389 -6.31 4.22 16.94
N ASN A 390 -5.47 3.23 16.78
CA ASN A 390 -4.10 3.23 17.24
C ASN A 390 -3.19 2.79 16.10
N THR A 391 -1.98 3.36 16.03
CA THR A 391 -1.00 3.08 14.99
C THR A 391 -0.01 2.05 15.51
N ASP A 392 0.31 1.08 14.68
CA ASP A 392 1.31 0.04 14.95
C ASP A 392 2.55 0.26 14.07
N TYR A 393 3.71 0.32 14.72
CA TYR A 393 5.04 0.43 14.09
C TYR A 393 5.83 -0.89 14.20
N ASP A 394 5.25 -1.93 14.80
CA ASP A 394 5.92 -3.22 14.97
C ASP A 394 6.03 -3.98 13.64
N GLN A 395 7.23 -3.97 13.07
CA GLN A 395 7.52 -4.74 11.86
C GLN A 395 7.51 -6.25 12.10
N SER A 396 7.87 -6.71 13.29
CA SER A 396 7.85 -8.13 13.62
C SER A 396 6.43 -8.70 13.63
N GLY A 397 5.47 -7.92 14.14
CA GLY A 397 4.04 -8.24 14.09
C GLY A 397 3.41 -8.15 12.70
N GLN A 398 4.12 -7.59 11.72
CA GLN A 398 3.66 -7.54 10.33
C GLN A 398 3.96 -8.81 9.53
N LEU A 399 4.96 -9.59 9.95
CA LEU A 399 5.28 -10.89 9.34
C LEU A 399 4.23 -11.95 9.71
N PRO A 400 4.08 -13.01 8.88
CA PRO A 400 3.32 -14.18 9.30
C PRO A 400 3.90 -14.74 10.60
N GLY A 401 3.04 -15.00 11.60
CA GLY A 401 3.48 -15.46 12.93
C GLY A 401 4.14 -16.83 12.97
N ASP A 402 4.16 -17.55 11.86
CA ASP A 402 4.83 -18.83 11.68
C ASP A 402 6.24 -18.71 11.09
N THR A 403 6.74 -17.49 10.79
CA THR A 403 8.12 -17.30 10.37
C THR A 403 9.11 -17.65 11.48
N GLU A 404 10.30 -18.12 11.09
CA GLU A 404 11.29 -18.53 12.08
C GLU A 404 11.83 -17.34 12.87
N SER A 405 12.02 -16.21 12.20
CA SER A 405 12.50 -14.98 12.87
C SER A 405 11.49 -14.44 13.89
N ALA A 406 10.18 -14.49 13.60
CA ALA A 406 9.14 -14.10 14.55
C ALA A 406 9.14 -15.03 15.78
N ARG A 407 9.22 -16.34 15.58
CA ARG A 407 9.36 -17.29 16.70
C ARG A 407 10.62 -17.05 17.52
N GLY A 408 11.74 -16.66 16.88
CA GLY A 408 12.96 -16.32 17.57
C GLY A 408 12.78 -15.13 18.52
N LEU A 409 12.06 -14.10 18.11
CA LEU A 409 11.69 -12.96 18.96
C LEU A 409 10.83 -13.39 20.16
N ASP A 410 9.82 -14.25 19.92
CA ASP A 410 8.98 -14.81 20.98
C ASP A 410 9.81 -15.61 22.00
N TYR A 411 10.75 -16.45 21.52
CA TYR A 411 11.64 -17.20 22.41
C TYR A 411 12.52 -16.26 23.24
N MET A 412 13.05 -15.21 22.62
CA MET A 412 13.86 -14.21 23.29
C MET A 412 13.10 -13.46 24.38
N ALA A 413 11.86 -13.09 24.14
CA ALA A 413 10.99 -12.42 25.11
C ALA A 413 10.75 -13.25 26.39
N THR A 414 10.99 -14.58 26.35
CA THR A 414 10.89 -15.44 27.54
C THR A 414 12.08 -15.32 28.50
N GLY A 415 13.17 -14.75 28.04
CA GLY A 415 14.44 -14.70 28.80
C GLY A 415 15.12 -13.34 28.91
N PHE A 416 14.89 -12.47 27.94
CA PHE A 416 15.53 -11.16 27.85
C PHE A 416 14.49 -10.02 27.94
N PRO A 417 14.90 -8.83 28.41
CA PRO A 417 14.03 -7.67 28.41
C PRO A 417 13.67 -7.22 26.98
N PRO A 418 12.56 -6.50 26.80
CA PRO A 418 12.24 -5.86 25.54
C PRO A 418 13.42 -5.04 25.01
N GLY A 419 13.64 -5.04 23.71
CA GLY A 419 14.71 -4.24 23.09
C GLY A 419 16.13 -4.80 23.17
N ALA A 420 16.35 -5.96 23.80
CA ALA A 420 17.68 -6.54 23.88
C ALA A 420 18.32 -6.88 22.52
N LEU A 421 17.50 -7.16 21.48
CA LEU A 421 17.97 -7.33 20.10
C LEU A 421 18.12 -6.01 19.34
N SER A 422 17.34 -5.01 19.72
CA SER A 422 17.31 -3.71 19.05
C SER A 422 17.41 -2.58 20.06
N PRO A 423 18.60 -2.42 20.70
CA PRO A 423 18.81 -1.37 21.68
C PRO A 423 18.71 0.02 21.02
N THR A 424 18.26 1.00 21.79
CA THR A 424 18.34 2.40 21.37
C THR A 424 19.76 2.89 21.64
N SER A 425 20.45 3.34 20.61
CA SER A 425 21.86 3.73 20.70
C SER A 425 22.02 5.25 20.71
N VAL A 426 22.80 5.75 21.66
CA VAL A 426 23.21 7.16 21.67
C VAL A 426 24.67 7.23 21.19
N TYR A 427 24.88 7.92 20.08
CA TYR A 427 26.22 8.15 19.51
C TYR A 427 26.71 9.52 19.91
N VAL A 428 27.91 9.55 20.48
CA VAL A 428 28.58 10.77 20.95
C VAL A 428 29.88 10.95 20.16
N ARG A 429 30.03 12.08 19.51
CA ARG A 429 31.24 12.40 18.71
C ARG A 429 31.91 13.64 19.24
N ALA A 430 33.23 13.56 19.48
CA ALA A 430 34.02 14.71 19.84
C ALA A 430 34.23 15.66 18.67
N ASP A 431 34.03 16.96 18.88
CA ASP A 431 34.32 18.01 17.89
C ASP A 431 35.83 18.18 17.66
N GLY A 432 36.64 17.74 18.63
CA GLY A 432 38.10 17.75 18.56
C GLY A 432 38.74 16.94 19.69
N GLY A 433 39.77 16.18 19.38
CA GLY A 433 40.46 15.32 20.38
C GLY A 433 39.79 13.97 20.54
N SER A 434 40.09 13.29 21.65
CA SER A 434 39.51 12.00 22.06
C SER A 434 38.47 12.19 23.16
N LEU A 435 37.51 11.29 23.22
CA LEU A 435 36.47 11.27 24.25
C LEU A 435 37.08 10.90 25.62
N ASP A 436 36.62 11.56 26.71
CA ASP A 436 36.98 11.22 28.07
C ASP A 436 36.08 10.07 28.59
N PRO A 437 36.68 8.90 28.97
CA PRO A 437 35.89 7.78 29.49
C PRO A 437 35.11 8.10 30.77
N ALA A 438 35.63 9.01 31.63
CA ALA A 438 34.92 9.40 32.86
C ALA A 438 33.67 10.25 32.56
N ALA A 439 33.79 11.17 31.58
CA ALA A 439 32.65 11.96 31.09
C ALA A 439 31.61 11.06 30.45
N LEU A 440 32.01 10.08 29.64
CA LEU A 440 31.09 9.10 29.02
C LEU A 440 30.38 8.24 30.08
N ALA A 441 31.05 7.80 31.13
CA ALA A 441 30.45 7.03 32.22
C ALA A 441 29.39 7.87 32.98
N THR A 442 29.68 9.15 33.23
CA THR A 442 28.73 10.08 33.85
C THR A 442 27.52 10.31 32.97
N TYR A 443 27.77 10.52 31.69
CA TYR A 443 26.71 10.73 30.70
C TYR A 443 25.82 9.49 30.54
N ALA A 444 26.38 8.30 30.47
CA ALA A 444 25.64 7.05 30.43
C ALA A 444 24.71 6.88 31.68
N GLY A 445 25.17 7.29 32.86
CA GLY A 445 24.36 7.32 34.08
C GLY A 445 23.17 8.28 33.94
N GLN A 446 23.40 9.47 33.37
CA GLN A 446 22.34 10.45 33.16
C GLN A 446 21.27 9.98 32.12
N LEU A 447 21.69 9.25 31.09
CA LEU A 447 20.78 8.61 30.14
C LEU A 447 19.98 7.48 30.81
N GLN A 448 20.58 6.72 31.70
CA GLN A 448 19.93 5.65 32.46
C GLN A 448 18.87 6.20 33.43
N ASP A 449 19.05 7.40 33.96
CA ASP A 449 18.11 8.04 34.89
C ASP A 449 16.84 8.57 34.18
N VAL A 450 16.77 8.52 32.83
CA VAL A 450 15.58 8.89 32.10
C VAL A 450 14.47 7.86 32.33
N PRO A 451 13.29 8.27 32.84
CA PRO A 451 12.19 7.33 33.08
C PRO A 451 11.78 6.59 31.80
N GLY A 452 11.76 5.27 31.86
CA GLY A 452 11.49 4.40 30.69
C GLY A 452 12.75 3.77 30.08
N VAL A 453 13.95 4.17 30.58
CA VAL A 453 15.20 3.50 30.26
C VAL A 453 15.48 2.44 31.34
N GLY A 454 15.39 1.16 30.98
CA GLY A 454 15.59 0.03 31.88
C GLY A 454 17.05 -0.27 32.21
N GLY A 455 17.99 0.27 31.43
CA GLY A 455 19.42 0.09 31.70
C GLY A 455 20.34 0.46 30.54
N VAL A 456 21.64 0.49 30.82
CA VAL A 456 22.71 0.64 29.84
C VAL A 456 23.34 -0.72 29.58
N MET A 457 23.48 -1.11 28.31
CA MET A 457 24.21 -2.33 27.97
C MET A 457 25.70 -2.11 28.14
N PRO A 458 26.41 -3.03 28.84
CA PRO A 458 27.86 -2.89 29.00
C PRO A 458 28.58 -3.11 27.66
N GLY A 459 29.41 -2.16 27.28
CA GLY A 459 30.37 -2.31 26.20
C GLY A 459 31.65 -3.07 26.64
N PRO A 460 32.61 -3.29 25.75
CA PRO A 460 33.84 -4.03 26.03
C PRO A 460 34.69 -3.43 27.14
N THR A 461 34.64 -2.12 27.36
CA THR A 461 35.49 -1.38 28.29
C THR A 461 34.73 -0.45 29.25
N GLY A 462 33.41 -0.66 29.41
CA GLY A 462 32.56 0.18 30.26
C GLY A 462 31.16 0.35 29.71
N PRO A 463 30.43 1.43 30.04
CA PRO A 463 29.07 1.66 29.59
C PRO A 463 28.98 2.12 28.12
N ALA A 464 30.10 2.28 27.44
CA ALA A 464 30.17 2.74 26.05
C ALA A 464 31.15 1.91 25.22
N THR A 465 30.84 1.70 23.95
CA THR A 465 31.80 1.19 22.96
C THR A 465 32.41 2.39 22.23
N VAL A 466 33.75 2.51 22.29
CA VAL A 466 34.50 3.62 21.70
C VAL A 466 35.11 3.16 20.37
N SER A 467 35.04 4.01 19.34
CA SER A 467 35.69 3.77 18.04
C SER A 467 37.23 3.67 18.16
N GLU A 468 37.87 3.03 17.18
CA GLU A 468 39.36 2.85 17.18
C GLU A 468 40.11 4.18 17.21
N ASP A 469 39.57 5.24 16.62
CA ASP A 469 40.16 6.58 16.64
C ASP A 469 39.92 7.38 17.93
N GLY A 470 39.13 6.82 18.86
CA GLY A 470 38.75 7.42 20.12
C GLY A 470 37.83 8.64 20.04
N LYS A 471 37.27 8.93 18.86
CA LYS A 471 36.47 10.14 18.64
C LYS A 471 34.97 9.95 18.74
N THR A 472 34.50 8.73 18.56
CA THR A 472 33.05 8.42 18.61
C THR A 472 32.83 7.32 19.66
N ALA A 473 31.78 7.49 20.45
CA ALA A 473 31.33 6.47 21.40
C ALA A 473 29.87 6.11 21.11
N LYS A 474 29.53 4.85 21.31
CA LYS A 474 28.17 4.29 21.23
C LYS A 474 27.77 3.84 22.63
N ILE A 475 26.63 4.31 23.12
CA ILE A 475 25.98 3.90 24.36
C ILE A 475 24.67 3.21 24.01
N ASP A 476 24.54 1.93 24.30
CA ASP A 476 23.35 1.13 24.01
C ASP A 476 22.43 1.11 25.23
N LEU A 477 21.18 1.56 25.02
CA LEU A 477 20.15 1.66 26.05
C LEU A 477 19.09 0.59 25.84
N LEU A 478 18.70 -0.09 26.90
CA LEU A 478 17.54 -0.97 26.94
C LEU A 478 16.34 -0.15 27.40
N LEU A 479 15.27 -0.16 26.62
CA LEU A 479 14.01 0.47 27.02
C LEU A 479 13.15 -0.51 27.81
N ASP A 480 12.30 0.00 28.71
CA ASP A 480 11.37 -0.82 29.49
C ASP A 480 10.27 -1.43 28.63
N SER A 481 9.87 -0.72 27.57
CA SER A 481 8.84 -1.15 26.62
C SER A 481 9.47 -1.63 25.29
N SER A 482 8.67 -2.30 24.43
CA SER A 482 9.10 -2.73 23.11
C SER A 482 9.61 -1.53 22.28
N PRO A 483 10.73 -1.67 21.55
CA PRO A 483 11.33 -0.58 20.76
C PRO A 483 10.37 0.06 19.73
N SER A 484 9.40 -0.70 19.23
CA SER A 484 8.40 -0.25 18.26
C SER A 484 7.09 0.24 18.89
N SER A 485 6.96 0.18 20.23
CA SER A 485 5.75 0.66 20.92
C SER A 485 5.66 2.18 20.90
N ASN A 486 4.43 2.70 20.87
CA ASN A 486 4.21 4.15 20.93
C ASN A 486 4.85 4.79 22.18
N GLU A 487 4.89 4.09 23.30
CA GLU A 487 5.51 4.53 24.54
C GLU A 487 7.03 4.73 24.38
N SER A 488 7.73 3.78 23.72
CA SER A 488 9.15 3.91 23.40
C SER A 488 9.41 5.00 22.37
N LEU A 489 8.52 5.17 21.38
CA LEU A 489 8.65 6.26 20.41
C LEU A 489 8.49 7.63 21.08
N ASP A 490 7.53 7.79 22.01
CA ASP A 490 7.33 9.03 22.77
C ASP A 490 8.51 9.33 23.69
N LEU A 491 9.08 8.30 24.30
CA LEU A 491 10.28 8.43 25.13
C LEU A 491 11.48 8.94 24.31
N VAL A 492 11.71 8.36 23.14
CA VAL A 492 12.86 8.73 22.30
C VAL A 492 12.66 10.10 21.67
N ASP A 493 11.47 10.40 21.18
CA ASP A 493 11.15 11.66 20.51
C ASP A 493 11.15 12.90 21.45
N GLY A 494 11.02 12.67 22.75
CA GLY A 494 11.03 13.72 23.77
C GLY A 494 12.13 13.54 24.80
N PRO A 495 11.82 12.96 26.00
CA PRO A 495 12.73 12.98 27.15
C PRO A 495 14.13 12.45 26.90
N LEU A 496 14.28 11.41 26.08
CA LEU A 496 15.60 10.82 25.82
C LEU A 496 16.46 11.73 24.93
N ARG A 497 15.91 12.25 23.81
CA ARG A 497 16.62 13.20 22.94
C ARG A 497 16.96 14.49 23.69
N ASP A 498 16.02 15.01 24.49
CA ASP A 498 16.25 16.20 25.32
C ASP A 498 17.46 16.03 26.25
N VAL A 499 17.53 14.90 26.96
CA VAL A 499 18.68 14.60 27.85
C VAL A 499 19.94 14.33 27.05
N ALA A 500 19.84 13.57 25.96
CA ALA A 500 20.98 13.23 25.11
C ALA A 500 21.67 14.50 24.58
N HIS A 501 20.92 15.48 24.12
CA HIS A 501 21.47 16.74 23.62
C HIS A 501 21.90 17.68 24.75
N ALA A 502 21.06 17.86 25.79
CA ALA A 502 21.34 18.85 26.87
C ALA A 502 22.49 18.43 27.82
N ARG A 503 22.76 17.14 27.92
CA ARG A 503 23.76 16.56 28.85
C ARG A 503 24.97 15.96 28.15
N ALA A 504 25.05 16.10 26.81
CA ALA A 504 26.24 15.67 26.07
C ALA A 504 27.53 16.29 26.69
N PRO A 505 28.62 15.56 26.78
CA PRO A 505 29.90 16.08 27.29
C PRO A 505 30.33 17.33 26.50
N ASP A 506 31.00 18.27 27.18
CA ASP A 506 31.45 19.53 26.55
C ASP A 506 32.31 19.26 25.32
N GLY A 507 32.05 19.97 24.22
CA GLY A 507 32.78 19.80 22.94
C GLY A 507 32.44 18.49 22.21
N THR A 508 31.24 17.95 22.43
CA THR A 508 30.73 16.79 21.70
C THR A 508 29.35 17.05 21.11
N THR A 509 29.05 16.30 20.06
CA THR A 509 27.71 16.22 19.47
C THR A 509 27.15 14.84 19.72
N ALA A 510 25.91 14.74 20.22
CA ALA A 510 25.23 13.47 20.47
C ALA A 510 23.99 13.35 19.60
N TYR A 511 23.75 12.14 19.07
CA TYR A 511 22.55 11.78 18.35
C TYR A 511 21.99 10.45 18.84
N VAL A 512 20.66 10.37 18.91
CA VAL A 512 19.93 9.15 19.26
C VAL A 512 19.61 8.38 18.00
N GLY A 513 20.08 7.15 17.90
CA GLY A 513 19.88 6.24 16.77
C GLY A 513 19.27 4.91 17.19
N GLY A 514 19.28 3.98 16.28
CA GLY A 514 18.63 2.67 16.43
C GLY A 514 17.17 2.66 15.93
N LEU A 515 16.55 1.47 15.98
CA LEU A 515 15.25 1.21 15.39
C LEU A 515 14.14 2.13 15.95
N THR A 516 14.13 2.34 17.27
CA THR A 516 13.14 3.20 17.95
C THR A 516 13.24 4.65 17.45
N SER A 517 14.47 5.17 17.31
CA SER A 517 14.70 6.53 16.81
C SER A 517 14.26 6.66 15.35
N ALA A 518 14.54 5.66 14.51
CA ALA A 518 14.09 5.65 13.12
C ALA A 518 12.55 5.67 13.01
N PHE A 519 11.85 4.88 13.84
CA PHE A 519 10.38 4.90 13.85
C PHE A 519 9.79 6.17 14.44
N ALA A 520 10.45 6.82 15.42
CA ALA A 520 10.05 8.14 15.90
C ALA A 520 10.11 9.17 14.76
N ASP A 521 11.21 9.18 14.01
CA ASP A 521 11.39 10.07 12.85
C ASP A 521 10.41 9.75 11.70
N ILE A 522 10.12 8.46 11.44
CA ILE A 522 9.10 8.04 10.48
C ILE A 522 7.72 8.53 10.91
N ARG A 523 7.39 8.47 12.21
CA ARG A 523 6.12 8.96 12.76
C ARG A 523 5.95 10.47 12.53
N ASP A 524 7.02 11.24 12.74
CA ASP A 524 7.00 12.68 12.51
C ASP A 524 6.84 13.01 11.04
N ALA A 525 7.62 12.35 10.18
CA ALA A 525 7.50 12.48 8.73
C ALA A 525 6.08 12.13 8.25
N ASN A 526 5.52 11.01 8.73
CA ASN A 526 4.16 10.57 8.41
C ASN A 526 3.10 11.57 8.86
N THR A 527 3.22 12.09 10.09
CA THR A 527 2.29 13.10 10.62
C THR A 527 2.29 14.36 9.75
N ARG A 528 3.46 14.86 9.42
CA ARG A 528 3.60 16.00 8.50
C ARG A 528 3.01 15.70 7.13
N ASP A 529 3.28 14.52 6.58
CA ASP A 529 2.82 14.12 5.25
C ASP A 529 1.30 14.01 5.19
N LEU A 530 0.65 13.47 6.22
CA LEU A 530 -0.80 13.43 6.34
C LEU A 530 -1.42 14.85 6.29
N TRP A 531 -0.84 15.79 7.05
CA TRP A 531 -1.33 17.19 7.09
C TRP A 531 -1.13 17.95 5.78
N VAL A 532 -0.16 17.57 4.96
CA VAL A 532 0.12 18.21 3.66
C VAL A 532 -0.64 17.52 2.53
N ILE A 533 -0.54 16.20 2.45
CA ILE A 533 -1.03 15.44 1.29
C ILE A 533 -2.56 15.36 1.28
N PHE A 534 -3.21 15.18 2.44
CA PHE A 534 -4.66 15.07 2.51
C PHE A 534 -5.36 16.32 1.95
N PRO A 535 -5.05 17.55 2.40
CA PRO A 535 -5.66 18.75 1.84
C PRO A 535 -5.30 18.98 0.37
N VAL A 536 -4.05 18.73 -0.01
CA VAL A 536 -3.58 18.97 -1.39
C VAL A 536 -4.27 18.01 -2.36
N ALA A 537 -4.26 16.72 -2.08
CA ALA A 537 -4.93 15.74 -2.93
C ALA A 537 -6.45 16.00 -3.01
N GLY A 538 -7.08 16.30 -1.87
CA GLY A 538 -8.50 16.66 -1.82
C GLY A 538 -8.83 17.90 -2.65
N LEU A 539 -8.01 18.97 -2.56
CA LEU A 539 -8.18 20.19 -3.34
C LEU A 539 -8.00 19.93 -4.84
N LEU A 540 -6.95 19.20 -5.22
CA LEU A 540 -6.68 18.88 -6.62
C LEU A 540 -7.84 18.07 -7.25
N ILE A 541 -8.38 17.08 -6.52
CA ILE A 541 -9.51 16.29 -7.00
C ILE A 541 -10.78 17.14 -7.05
N ALA A 542 -11.03 17.99 -6.05
CA ALA A 542 -12.15 18.93 -6.08
C ALA A 542 -12.08 19.86 -7.30
N LEU A 543 -10.88 20.31 -7.67
CA LEU A 543 -10.64 21.13 -8.85
C LEU A 543 -10.94 20.35 -10.14
N VAL A 544 -10.46 19.09 -10.25
CA VAL A 544 -10.75 18.23 -11.40
C VAL A 544 -12.26 18.01 -11.55
N LEU A 545 -12.95 17.70 -10.45
CA LEU A 545 -14.41 17.54 -10.43
C LEU A 545 -15.12 18.83 -10.82
N GLY A 546 -14.66 19.97 -10.32
CA GLY A 546 -15.20 21.29 -10.65
C GLY A 546 -15.11 21.61 -12.13
N LEU A 547 -13.97 21.35 -12.76
CA LEU A 547 -13.74 21.52 -14.19
C LEU A 547 -14.61 20.55 -15.02
N LEU A 548 -14.68 19.28 -14.60
CA LEU A 548 -15.46 18.25 -15.29
C LEU A 548 -16.96 18.54 -15.24
N LEU A 549 -17.45 18.89 -14.06
CA LEU A 549 -18.89 19.12 -13.83
C LEU A 549 -19.31 20.54 -14.18
N ARG A 550 -18.38 21.47 -14.35
CA ARG A 550 -18.61 22.92 -14.51
C ARG A 550 -19.52 23.46 -13.41
N SER A 551 -19.27 23.03 -12.19
CA SER A 551 -20.01 23.37 -10.99
C SER A 551 -19.04 23.55 -9.84
N VAL A 552 -19.38 24.41 -8.87
CA VAL A 552 -18.67 24.58 -7.60
C VAL A 552 -19.37 23.78 -6.50
N VAL A 553 -20.69 23.68 -6.54
CA VAL A 553 -21.48 23.02 -5.48
C VAL A 553 -21.32 21.50 -5.50
N ALA A 554 -21.33 20.88 -6.70
CA ALA A 554 -21.20 19.44 -6.81
C ALA A 554 -19.89 18.91 -6.24
N PRO A 555 -18.68 19.45 -6.56
CA PRO A 555 -17.45 19.00 -5.95
C PRO A 555 -17.43 19.10 -4.42
N ILE A 556 -18.01 20.15 -3.83
CA ILE A 556 -18.01 20.34 -2.37
C ILE A 556 -18.70 19.18 -1.66
N TYR A 557 -19.97 18.90 -2.01
CA TYR A 557 -20.67 17.81 -1.31
C TYR A 557 -20.12 16.42 -1.69
N LEU A 558 -19.60 16.25 -2.91
CA LEU A 558 -18.94 14.99 -3.30
C LEU A 558 -17.68 14.76 -2.48
N MET A 559 -16.84 15.77 -2.28
CA MET A 559 -15.65 15.66 -1.44
C MET A 559 -15.99 15.40 0.03
N LEU A 560 -17.05 16.04 0.57
CA LEU A 560 -17.52 15.74 1.93
C LEU A 560 -17.94 14.27 2.08
N VAL A 561 -18.63 13.71 1.08
CA VAL A 561 -19.02 12.30 1.07
C VAL A 561 -17.80 11.38 0.93
N VAL A 562 -16.80 11.76 0.13
CA VAL A 562 -15.55 10.99 -0.01
C VAL A 562 -14.73 11.02 1.28
N VAL A 563 -14.63 12.17 1.96
CA VAL A 563 -14.00 12.27 3.27
C VAL A 563 -14.73 11.42 4.30
N LEU A 564 -16.07 11.44 4.30
CA LEU A 564 -16.85 10.55 5.15
C LEU A 564 -16.58 9.08 4.83
N ASN A 565 -16.41 8.72 3.56
CA ASN A 565 -16.07 7.35 3.18
C ASN A 565 -14.69 6.92 3.71
N PHE A 566 -13.71 7.82 3.69
CA PHE A 566 -12.40 7.55 4.32
C PHE A 566 -12.54 7.21 5.80
N PHE A 567 -13.25 8.04 6.57
CA PHE A 567 -13.49 7.76 8.00
C PHE A 567 -14.32 6.49 8.23
N THR A 568 -15.31 6.23 7.36
CA THR A 568 -16.10 4.98 7.37
C THR A 568 -15.20 3.76 7.16
N THR A 569 -14.33 3.83 6.19
CA THR A 569 -13.39 2.77 5.83
C THR A 569 -12.40 2.50 6.94
N MET A 570 -11.75 3.55 7.44
CA MET A 570 -10.80 3.44 8.55
C MET A 570 -11.47 2.94 9.83
N GLY A 571 -12.66 3.47 10.15
CA GLY A 571 -13.42 3.02 11.33
C GLY A 571 -13.84 1.55 11.23
N ALA A 572 -14.27 1.09 10.05
CA ALA A 572 -14.55 -0.34 9.81
C ALA A 572 -13.30 -1.21 9.96
N THR A 573 -12.14 -0.71 9.50
CA THR A 573 -10.86 -1.42 9.60
C THR A 573 -10.40 -1.52 11.05
N VAL A 574 -10.49 -0.45 11.82
CA VAL A 574 -10.20 -0.44 13.26
C VAL A 574 -11.09 -1.44 14.00
N LEU A 575 -12.40 -1.42 13.75
CA LEU A 575 -13.33 -2.39 14.35
C LEU A 575 -12.99 -3.84 13.98
N ALA A 576 -12.55 -4.10 12.75
CA ALA A 576 -12.22 -5.45 12.31
C ALA A 576 -10.91 -5.96 12.92
N PHE A 577 -9.84 -5.16 12.85
CA PHE A 577 -8.50 -5.62 13.25
C PHE A 577 -8.19 -5.36 14.73
N GLN A 578 -8.50 -4.18 15.26
CA GLN A 578 -8.27 -3.88 16.66
C GLN A 578 -9.42 -4.36 17.55
N GLY A 579 -10.71 -4.20 17.11
CA GLY A 579 -11.86 -4.58 17.91
C GLY A 579 -12.12 -6.08 17.93
N ILE A 580 -12.20 -6.73 16.77
CA ILE A 580 -12.50 -8.17 16.64
C ILE A 580 -11.22 -8.99 16.62
N GLY A 581 -10.20 -8.51 15.92
CA GLY A 581 -8.91 -9.19 15.76
C GLY A 581 -7.95 -9.05 16.92
N ASP A 582 -8.29 -8.24 17.93
CA ASP A 582 -7.51 -7.99 19.15
C ASP A 582 -6.06 -7.56 18.90
N ARG A 583 -5.83 -6.81 17.79
CA ARG A 583 -4.51 -6.29 17.46
C ARG A 583 -4.25 -4.97 18.19
N PRO A 584 -2.99 -4.68 18.58
CA PRO A 584 -2.64 -3.44 19.27
C PRO A 584 -2.88 -2.19 18.44
N GLY A 585 -2.77 -2.29 17.13
CA GLY A 585 -2.94 -1.19 16.20
C GLY A 585 -3.13 -1.66 14.77
N VAL A 586 -3.13 -0.71 13.84
CA VAL A 586 -3.03 -0.93 12.39
C VAL A 586 -1.77 -0.24 11.87
N SER A 587 -1.22 -0.75 10.77
CA SER A 587 0.02 -0.25 10.17
C SER A 587 0.00 1.28 9.97
N PHE A 588 1.10 1.95 10.32
CA PHE A 588 1.26 3.40 10.17
C PHE A 588 1.12 3.89 8.71
N MET A 589 1.39 3.03 7.73
CA MET A 589 1.24 3.36 6.30
C MET A 589 -0.22 3.39 5.84
N LEU A 590 -1.10 2.69 6.57
CA LEU A 590 -2.48 2.43 6.15
C LEU A 590 -3.32 3.71 5.93
N PRO A 591 -3.35 4.70 6.85
CA PRO A 591 -4.20 5.88 6.69
C PRO A 591 -3.90 6.66 5.40
N MET A 592 -2.61 6.85 5.07
CA MET A 592 -2.19 7.57 3.87
C MET A 592 -2.67 6.88 2.60
N LEU A 593 -2.38 5.59 2.48
CA LEU A 593 -2.71 4.83 1.27
C LEU A 593 -4.22 4.66 1.13
N VAL A 594 -4.92 4.31 2.21
CA VAL A 594 -6.39 4.19 2.19
C VAL A 594 -7.06 5.51 1.79
N TYR A 595 -6.59 6.65 2.33
CA TYR A 595 -7.11 7.94 1.92
C TYR A 595 -7.01 8.13 0.41
N LEU A 596 -5.83 7.92 -0.16
CA LEU A 596 -5.61 8.12 -1.58
C LEU A 596 -6.40 7.15 -2.45
N PHE A 597 -6.49 5.89 -2.06
CA PHE A 597 -7.30 4.90 -2.77
C PHE A 597 -8.79 5.22 -2.70
N VAL A 598 -9.30 5.53 -1.52
CA VAL A 598 -10.73 5.88 -1.33
C VAL A 598 -11.09 7.16 -2.06
N VAL A 599 -10.21 8.17 -2.01
CA VAL A 599 -10.45 9.45 -2.71
C VAL A 599 -10.32 9.27 -4.22
N ALA A 600 -9.30 8.57 -4.71
CA ALA A 600 -9.10 8.34 -6.14
C ALA A 600 -10.22 7.48 -6.74
N ILE A 601 -10.42 6.28 -6.22
CA ILE A 601 -11.35 5.28 -6.77
C ILE A 601 -12.80 5.61 -6.38
N GLY A 602 -13.03 6.07 -5.14
CA GLY A 602 -14.37 6.49 -4.71
C GLY A 602 -14.92 7.64 -5.55
N THR A 603 -14.04 8.51 -6.03
CA THR A 603 -14.41 9.61 -6.94
C THR A 603 -14.85 9.11 -8.30
N ASP A 604 -14.28 8.04 -8.85
CA ASP A 604 -14.62 7.48 -10.16
C ASP A 604 -16.09 7.02 -10.22
N TYR A 605 -16.56 6.30 -9.20
CA TYR A 605 -17.95 5.88 -9.12
C TYR A 605 -18.90 7.08 -8.99
N ASN A 606 -18.49 8.11 -8.25
CA ASN A 606 -19.25 9.35 -8.15
C ASN A 606 -19.29 10.09 -9.49
N ILE A 607 -18.18 10.16 -10.24
CA ILE A 607 -18.14 10.75 -11.59
C ILE A 607 -19.12 10.06 -12.52
N LEU A 608 -19.13 8.73 -12.52
CA LEU A 608 -20.05 7.94 -13.33
C LEU A 608 -21.51 8.21 -12.98
N MET A 609 -21.85 8.22 -11.70
CA MET A 609 -23.22 8.46 -11.25
C MET A 609 -23.68 9.90 -11.52
N ILE A 610 -22.81 10.88 -11.24
CA ILE A 610 -23.09 12.29 -11.50
C ILE A 610 -23.23 12.57 -13.00
N ALA A 611 -22.42 11.91 -13.84
CA ALA A 611 -22.55 12.03 -15.29
C ALA A 611 -23.93 11.53 -15.77
N ARG A 612 -24.43 10.43 -15.20
CA ARG A 612 -25.79 9.92 -15.48
C ARG A 612 -26.87 10.85 -14.95
N LEU A 613 -26.74 11.35 -13.72
CA LEU A 613 -27.67 12.34 -13.17
C LEU A 613 -27.76 13.59 -14.05
N ARG A 614 -26.63 14.04 -14.58
CA ARG A 614 -26.56 15.18 -15.50
C ARG A 614 -27.20 14.87 -16.86
N GLU A 615 -26.99 13.66 -17.38
CA GLU A 615 -27.59 13.20 -18.62
C GLU A 615 -29.12 13.22 -18.51
N GLU A 616 -29.68 12.66 -17.43
CA GLU A 616 -31.12 12.64 -17.16
C GLU A 616 -31.70 14.05 -16.91
N ALA A 617 -30.96 14.91 -16.20
CA ALA A 617 -31.37 16.30 -15.99
C ALA A 617 -31.42 17.09 -17.31
N LYS A 618 -30.50 16.86 -18.25
CA LYS A 618 -30.48 17.48 -19.58
C LYS A 618 -31.67 17.03 -20.47
N LEU A 619 -32.21 15.83 -20.23
CA LEU A 619 -33.40 15.33 -20.88
C LEU A 619 -34.69 16.00 -20.35
N GLY A 620 -34.59 16.88 -19.36
CA GLY A 620 -35.68 17.64 -18.77
C GLY A 620 -36.38 16.94 -17.60
N ASN A 621 -35.82 15.84 -17.11
CA ASN A 621 -36.34 15.16 -15.93
C ASN A 621 -36.18 16.03 -14.67
N ASP A 622 -37.16 16.01 -13.78
CA ASP A 622 -37.05 16.64 -12.48
C ASP A 622 -35.96 15.95 -11.60
N PRO A 623 -35.41 16.62 -10.59
CA PRO A 623 -34.27 16.09 -9.83
C PRO A 623 -34.50 14.72 -9.17
N ARG A 624 -35.72 14.38 -8.77
CA ARG A 624 -36.08 13.09 -8.18
C ARG A 624 -36.14 11.98 -9.21
N THR A 625 -36.79 12.28 -10.33
CA THR A 625 -36.87 11.36 -11.49
C THR A 625 -35.49 11.14 -12.10
N ALA A 626 -34.65 12.18 -12.19
CA ALA A 626 -33.26 12.06 -12.63
C ALA A 626 -32.44 11.14 -11.69
N ALA A 627 -32.65 11.22 -10.37
CA ALA A 627 -31.99 10.32 -9.39
C ALA A 627 -32.47 8.86 -9.56
N ASP A 628 -33.79 8.63 -9.77
CA ASP A 628 -34.37 7.30 -10.03
C ASP A 628 -33.72 6.67 -11.25
N LEU A 629 -33.78 7.34 -12.39
CA LEU A 629 -33.30 6.85 -13.68
C LEU A 629 -31.76 6.70 -13.70
N ALA A 630 -31.03 7.57 -13.02
CA ALA A 630 -29.56 7.45 -12.92
C ALA A 630 -29.15 6.18 -12.19
N VAL A 631 -29.84 5.81 -11.10
CA VAL A 631 -29.59 4.56 -10.37
C VAL A 631 -30.04 3.35 -11.20
N GLU A 632 -31.18 3.43 -11.87
CA GLU A 632 -31.66 2.35 -12.75
C GLU A 632 -30.68 2.02 -13.87
N HIS A 633 -30.19 3.05 -14.58
CA HIS A 633 -29.32 2.89 -15.74
C HIS A 633 -27.84 2.75 -15.40
N GLY A 634 -27.35 3.46 -14.37
CA GLY A 634 -25.96 3.45 -13.94
C GLY A 634 -25.61 2.33 -12.96
N GLY A 635 -26.56 1.97 -12.08
CA GLY A 635 -26.37 1.01 -10.99
C GLY A 635 -25.79 -0.34 -11.43
N PRO A 636 -26.28 -0.99 -12.49
CA PRO A 636 -25.73 -2.28 -12.91
C PRO A 636 -24.25 -2.25 -13.29
N SER A 637 -23.77 -1.17 -13.93
CA SER A 637 -22.36 -1.03 -14.31
C SER A 637 -21.49 -0.67 -13.12
N VAL A 638 -21.91 0.27 -12.29
CA VAL A 638 -21.21 0.69 -11.06
C VAL A 638 -21.15 -0.48 -10.07
N GLY A 639 -22.26 -1.21 -9.86
CA GLY A 639 -22.27 -2.35 -8.93
C GLY A 639 -21.39 -3.51 -9.40
N ALA A 640 -21.42 -3.83 -10.71
CA ALA A 640 -20.56 -4.88 -11.26
C ALA A 640 -19.07 -4.52 -11.11
N ALA A 641 -18.69 -3.31 -11.49
CA ALA A 641 -17.35 -2.78 -11.38
C ALA A 641 -16.88 -2.74 -9.91
N GLY A 642 -17.71 -2.21 -9.01
CA GLY A 642 -17.41 -2.14 -7.58
C GLY A 642 -17.18 -3.50 -6.92
N VAL A 643 -17.97 -4.54 -7.27
CA VAL A 643 -17.77 -5.90 -6.76
C VAL A 643 -16.45 -6.51 -7.27
N ILE A 644 -16.14 -6.31 -8.56
CA ILE A 644 -14.90 -6.84 -9.14
C ILE A 644 -13.69 -6.18 -8.48
N LEU A 645 -13.69 -4.84 -8.40
CA LEU A 645 -12.58 -4.09 -7.83
C LEU A 645 -12.40 -4.36 -6.34
N ALA A 646 -13.49 -4.36 -5.56
CA ALA A 646 -13.44 -4.72 -4.13
C ALA A 646 -12.93 -6.15 -3.94
N GLY A 647 -13.42 -7.09 -4.76
CA GLY A 647 -12.93 -8.47 -4.73
C GLY A 647 -11.44 -8.58 -5.07
N THR A 648 -10.96 -7.80 -6.04
CA THR A 648 -9.54 -7.76 -6.40
C THR A 648 -8.68 -7.33 -5.21
N PHE A 649 -9.08 -6.27 -4.48
CA PHE A 649 -8.37 -5.87 -3.25
C PHE A 649 -8.58 -6.88 -2.11
N ALA A 650 -9.75 -7.51 -2.01
CA ALA A 650 -10.00 -8.54 -1.01
C ALA A 650 -9.07 -9.77 -1.14
N SER A 651 -8.49 -10.02 -2.32
CA SER A 651 -7.48 -11.08 -2.50
C SER A 651 -6.23 -10.85 -1.63
N MET A 652 -5.93 -9.60 -1.24
CA MET A 652 -4.84 -9.27 -0.32
C MET A 652 -5.07 -9.82 1.09
N LEU A 653 -6.29 -10.14 1.49
CA LEU A 653 -6.57 -10.82 2.76
C LEU A 653 -5.89 -12.20 2.87
N LEU A 654 -5.46 -12.77 1.74
CA LEU A 654 -4.74 -14.03 1.66
C LEU A 654 -3.22 -13.86 1.68
N ALA A 655 -2.72 -12.63 1.79
CA ALA A 655 -1.29 -12.31 1.68
C ALA A 655 -0.44 -12.89 2.82
N GLY A 656 -1.01 -13.10 4.01
CA GLY A 656 -0.26 -13.47 5.21
C GLY A 656 0.49 -12.29 5.87
N VAL A 657 0.84 -11.25 5.11
CA VAL A 657 1.48 -10.03 5.60
C VAL A 657 0.42 -9.06 6.13
N SER A 658 0.53 -8.65 7.39
CA SER A 658 -0.50 -7.87 8.10
C SER A 658 -0.88 -6.58 7.39
N PHE A 659 0.09 -5.76 6.96
CA PHE A 659 -0.15 -4.53 6.22
C PHE A 659 -0.96 -4.75 4.94
N LEU A 660 -0.62 -5.79 4.16
CA LEU A 660 -1.35 -6.11 2.92
C LEU A 660 -2.77 -6.57 3.22
N MET A 661 -2.99 -7.35 4.29
CA MET A 661 -4.32 -7.79 4.72
C MET A 661 -5.18 -6.62 5.16
N GLU A 662 -4.64 -5.70 5.95
CA GLU A 662 -5.31 -4.49 6.41
C GLU A 662 -5.68 -3.59 5.24
N MET A 663 -4.75 -3.36 4.33
CA MET A 663 -4.98 -2.58 3.12
C MET A 663 -6.04 -3.22 2.22
N GLY A 664 -5.95 -4.55 2.01
CA GLY A 664 -6.92 -5.31 1.22
C GLY A 664 -8.33 -5.18 1.78
N PHE A 665 -8.50 -5.32 3.10
CA PHE A 665 -9.77 -5.13 3.78
C PHE A 665 -10.28 -3.69 3.64
N ALA A 666 -9.45 -2.72 4.04
CA ALA A 666 -9.82 -1.31 4.04
C ALA A 666 -10.26 -0.85 2.65
N VAL A 667 -9.43 -1.08 1.62
CA VAL A 667 -9.75 -0.64 0.26
C VAL A 667 -10.98 -1.36 -0.29
N SER A 668 -11.16 -2.67 0.01
CA SER A 668 -12.35 -3.42 -0.40
C SER A 668 -13.62 -2.85 0.21
N VAL A 669 -13.63 -2.60 1.52
CA VAL A 669 -14.76 -1.96 2.22
C VAL A 669 -15.01 -0.56 1.67
N GLY A 670 -13.97 0.25 1.50
CA GLY A 670 -14.06 1.59 0.94
C GLY A 670 -14.69 1.62 -0.45
N ILE A 671 -14.32 0.68 -1.32
CA ILE A 671 -14.88 0.52 -2.66
C ILE A 671 -16.35 0.07 -2.60
N LEU A 672 -16.69 -0.90 -1.75
CA LEU A 672 -18.08 -1.35 -1.60
C LEU A 672 -18.98 -0.22 -1.08
N VAL A 673 -18.50 0.55 -0.10
CA VAL A 673 -19.21 1.74 0.40
C VAL A 673 -19.34 2.79 -0.72
N ALA A 674 -18.27 3.05 -1.48
CA ALA A 674 -18.29 4.00 -2.60
C ALA A 674 -19.29 3.58 -3.69
N ALA A 675 -19.22 2.32 -4.14
CA ALA A 675 -20.05 1.83 -5.22
C ALA A 675 -21.53 1.69 -4.83
N PHE A 676 -21.81 1.13 -3.64
CA PHE A 676 -23.18 0.81 -3.25
C PHE A 676 -23.80 1.89 -2.36
N VAL A 677 -23.13 2.35 -1.32
CA VAL A 677 -23.73 3.31 -0.37
C VAL A 677 -23.67 4.73 -0.90
N MET A 678 -22.49 5.17 -1.34
CA MET A 678 -22.32 6.53 -1.86
C MET A 678 -23.00 6.74 -3.19
N SER A 679 -22.58 5.96 -4.22
CA SER A 679 -22.97 6.25 -5.61
C SER A 679 -24.42 5.90 -5.91
N MET A 680 -25.00 4.86 -5.27
CA MET A 680 -26.37 4.44 -5.53
C MET A 680 -27.41 5.10 -4.62
N PHE A 681 -27.02 5.52 -3.39
CA PHE A 681 -27.96 6.06 -2.42
C PHE A 681 -27.66 7.48 -2.03
N LEU A 682 -26.48 7.74 -1.43
CA LEU A 682 -26.19 9.03 -0.81
C LEU A 682 -26.07 10.16 -1.83
N VAL A 683 -25.25 9.99 -2.87
CA VAL A 683 -25.00 11.02 -3.89
C VAL A 683 -26.24 11.35 -4.71
N PRO A 684 -27.00 10.38 -5.26
CA PRO A 684 -28.26 10.69 -5.96
C PRO A 684 -29.29 11.37 -5.06
N SER A 685 -29.39 10.94 -3.78
CA SER A 685 -30.30 11.56 -2.81
C SER A 685 -29.92 13.00 -2.48
N LEU A 686 -28.63 13.28 -2.25
CA LEU A 686 -28.14 14.65 -2.00
C LEU A 686 -28.35 15.54 -3.24
N THR A 687 -28.08 15.02 -4.45
CA THR A 687 -28.31 15.74 -5.70
C THR A 687 -29.80 16.04 -5.90
N ALA A 688 -30.70 15.07 -5.60
CA ALA A 688 -32.14 15.28 -5.66
C ALA A 688 -32.63 16.32 -4.66
N LEU A 689 -32.05 16.40 -3.45
CA LEU A 689 -32.37 17.40 -2.43
C LEU A 689 -31.86 18.79 -2.79
N LEU A 690 -30.64 18.89 -3.34
CA LEU A 690 -30.05 20.15 -3.79
C LEU A 690 -30.71 20.68 -5.06
N GLY A 691 -31.26 19.78 -5.89
CA GLY A 691 -31.91 20.09 -7.15
C GLY A 691 -30.99 20.85 -8.12
N ARG A 692 -31.50 21.90 -8.73
CA ARG A 692 -30.76 22.73 -9.70
C ARG A 692 -29.53 23.43 -9.09
N LYS A 693 -29.52 23.67 -7.78
CA LYS A 693 -28.36 24.30 -7.08
C LYS A 693 -27.11 23.43 -7.16
N ALA A 694 -27.25 22.10 -7.30
CA ALA A 694 -26.11 21.20 -7.47
C ALA A 694 -25.22 21.55 -8.68
N TRP A 695 -25.78 22.21 -9.69
CA TRP A 695 -25.09 22.54 -10.96
C TRP A 695 -24.61 23.99 -11.07
N TRP A 696 -24.76 24.79 -9.99
CA TRP A 696 -24.32 26.19 -9.99
C TRP A 696 -22.78 26.30 -10.04
N PRO A 697 -22.17 27.26 -10.80
CA PRO A 697 -22.77 28.28 -11.66
C PRO A 697 -23.02 27.83 -13.12
N GLY A 698 -22.56 26.64 -13.52
CA GLY A 698 -22.48 26.22 -14.93
C GLY A 698 -23.80 25.79 -15.58
N HIS A 699 -24.93 25.72 -14.84
CA HIS A 699 -26.26 25.27 -15.34
C HIS A 699 -26.21 24.04 -16.26
N ALA A 700 -25.38 23.07 -15.85
CA ALA A 700 -25.08 21.90 -16.67
C ALA A 700 -26.30 20.95 -16.87
N ASP A 701 -27.42 21.25 -16.23
CA ASP A 701 -28.71 20.59 -16.31
C ASP A 701 -29.64 21.17 -17.41
N GLN A 702 -29.27 22.31 -18.04
CA GLN A 702 -30.13 22.89 -19.09
C GLN A 702 -30.00 22.08 -20.38
N PRO A 703 -31.13 21.84 -21.08
CA PRO A 703 -31.12 21.25 -22.41
C PRO A 703 -30.24 22.09 -23.33
N SER A 704 -29.33 21.46 -24.07
CA SER A 704 -28.67 22.15 -25.18
C SER A 704 -29.77 22.61 -26.13
N THR A 705 -29.91 23.91 -26.32
CA THR A 705 -30.85 24.47 -27.30
C THR A 705 -30.62 23.74 -28.62
N PRO A 706 -31.66 23.15 -29.23
CA PRO A 706 -31.50 22.58 -30.54
C PRO A 706 -30.93 23.68 -31.44
N GLN A 707 -29.82 23.42 -32.11
CA GLN A 707 -29.43 24.26 -33.24
C GLN A 707 -30.63 24.25 -34.16
N SER A 708 -31.33 25.41 -34.23
CA SER A 708 -32.37 25.60 -35.22
C SER A 708 -31.80 25.16 -36.57
N GLU A 709 -32.36 24.09 -37.13
CA GLU A 709 -32.19 23.81 -38.54
C GLU A 709 -32.45 25.14 -39.27
N GLN A 710 -31.38 25.72 -39.80
CA GLN A 710 -31.51 26.76 -40.82
C GLN A 710 -32.26 26.08 -41.98
N ARG A 711 -33.58 26.22 -41.96
CA ARG A 711 -34.38 26.00 -43.15
C ARG A 711 -33.90 27.06 -44.16
N ASP A 712 -33.13 26.61 -45.13
CA ASP A 712 -32.91 27.41 -46.34
C ASP A 712 -34.27 27.80 -46.90
N PRO A 713 -34.53 29.06 -47.20
CA PRO A 713 -35.76 29.47 -47.81
C PRO A 713 -35.78 28.85 -49.21
N VAL A 714 -36.70 27.91 -49.44
CA VAL A 714 -37.02 27.41 -50.76
C VAL A 714 -37.38 28.62 -51.61
N ARG A 715 -36.49 28.99 -52.54
CA ARG A 715 -36.84 29.91 -53.65
C ARG A 715 -37.87 29.22 -54.53
N VAL A 716 -39.11 29.70 -54.40
CA VAL A 716 -40.12 29.44 -55.39
C VAL A 716 -39.86 30.45 -56.51
N GLY A 717 -39.50 29.97 -57.68
CA GLY A 717 -39.39 30.65 -58.96
C GLY A 717 -39.75 29.67 -60.08
#